data_138d49826b9359526c76c7d1d4837f4a
#
_entry.id   138d49826b9359526c76c7d1d4837f4a
#
_cell.length_a   1.000
_cell.length_b   1.000
_cell.length_c   1.000
_cell.angle_alpha   90.00
_cell.angle_beta   90.00
_cell.angle_gamma   90.00
#
_symmetry.space_group_name_H-M   'P 1'
#
loop_
_entity.id
_entity.type
_entity.pdbx_description
1 polymer ?
#
loop_
_entity_poly.entity_id
_entity_poly.type
_entity_poly.pdbx_seq_one_letter_code
_entity_poly.pdbx_strand_id
1 'polypeptide(L)'
;MSQQRMKSALTMAVLSMMYITQAQANTSESTVNPASGQTERVVLDTIVVTASGFEQDIKKAPATISVLSQEEINKKAYRDVTDALKDVPGVVVTGGGSSSDISIRGMGSAYTVILVDGKKVNTRSVRPNSDNAGIEQGWLPGIAAIDRIEVIRGPMSGLYGSDAMGGVINIITKKSATEWNGTIKLDTTLQENQDSGNLYQANAYVSGPLIENLLSLKANGTFSQRQEDDIIGGFKKQKMRTGGATLSLTPNDLHTIDFEYQRSIQNRNGKVGKTIEDKAGRNGPATDSYSDYYRTDYSINHRGELGRVKTQSYLQREETKNPSRNMEAVNTTFNTINQIELGPHNVSFGGMYLQEDLDDKGNQLLIPGKEPISSLDRSSWALFAEDTWNIVDSFNVTTSLRLDKDEKFGSHWSPKVYGVWSVNDQWTVKGGVSTGYKTPALRATVAEWGQATGGGSSKGVIVGNPDLKPEKSTNYEVSINWDNLDNITAGVTVFNSDFKDKITEIRHCSGDAGRLDCDWLGEQFDFVSLRENVDKANMRGVETTLTWQALPTVNLTANYTYTDTEQKSGKFKGKPLNQMPEHMFNTTVDWEVNDTISTWSRLNFRSKTSEYLSRTSMSKGKPAYAMVDVGMNYRVSDHVQIAAGVYNLLDKQINQDTYDFVLDGRRYNLGMTYKF
;
A
#
# COMPACT_ATOMS: atom_id res chain seq x y z
N MET A 1 -13.25 28.83 -24.32
CA MET A 1 -12.58 29.94 -23.60
C MET A 1 -11.78 29.54 -22.35
N SER A 2 -11.77 28.27 -21.90
CA SER A 2 -11.05 27.83 -20.68
C SER A 2 -9.62 27.34 -20.92
N GLN A 3 -9.29 26.81 -22.07
CA GLN A 3 -7.96 26.25 -22.37
C GLN A 3 -6.88 27.33 -22.58
N GLN A 4 -7.25 28.49 -23.06
CA GLN A 4 -6.29 29.59 -23.28
C GLN A 4 -5.84 30.27 -21.98
N ARG A 5 -6.72 30.33 -20.95
CA ARG A 5 -6.35 30.91 -19.65
C ARG A 5 -5.44 29.99 -18.82
N MET A 6 -5.52 28.67 -19.01
CA MET A 6 -4.68 27.72 -18.28
C MET A 6 -3.25 27.63 -18.87
N LYS A 7 -3.10 27.79 -20.20
CA LYS A 7 -1.78 27.90 -20.84
C LYS A 7 -1.03 29.17 -20.41
N SER A 8 -1.73 30.28 -20.23
CA SER A 8 -1.14 31.53 -19.74
C SER A 8 -0.68 31.48 -18.31
N ALA A 9 -1.39 30.73 -17.42
CA ALA A 9 -0.99 30.57 -16.03
C ALA A 9 0.25 29.68 -15.86
N LEU A 10 0.37 28.63 -16.67
CA LEU A 10 1.57 27.75 -16.65
C LEU A 10 2.80 28.48 -17.20
N THR A 11 2.65 29.28 -18.26
CA THR A 11 3.73 30.07 -18.85
C THR A 11 4.21 31.17 -17.90
N MET A 12 3.31 31.81 -17.13
CA MET A 12 3.70 32.82 -16.13
C MET A 12 4.39 32.21 -14.90
N ALA A 13 4.00 30.98 -14.47
CA ALA A 13 4.67 30.31 -13.36
C ALA A 13 6.12 29.90 -13.72
N VAL A 14 6.38 29.52 -14.97
CA VAL A 14 7.74 29.19 -15.43
C VAL A 14 8.60 30.43 -15.61
N LEU A 15 8.04 31.55 -16.09
CA LEU A 15 8.76 32.80 -16.27
C LEU A 15 9.05 33.55 -14.96
N SER A 16 8.20 33.44 -13.95
CA SER A 16 8.43 34.04 -12.63
C SER A 16 9.52 33.33 -11.79
N MET A 17 9.78 32.02 -12.07
CA MET A 17 10.89 31.31 -11.42
C MET A 17 12.29 31.62 -11.99
N MET A 18 12.38 32.19 -13.16
CA MET A 18 13.69 32.58 -13.76
C MET A 18 14.27 33.90 -13.20
N TYR A 19 13.54 34.65 -12.37
CA TYR A 19 14.00 35.95 -11.84
C TYR A 19 14.50 35.93 -10.38
N ILE A 20 14.62 34.78 -9.74
CA ILE A 20 15.04 34.67 -8.32
C ILE A 20 16.52 34.26 -8.13
N THR A 21 17.30 34.12 -9.21
CA THR A 21 18.71 33.71 -9.09
C THR A 21 19.67 34.89 -9.23
N GLN A 22 19.72 35.81 -8.26
CA GLN A 22 20.90 36.61 -7.97
C GLN A 22 20.97 36.95 -6.46
N ALA A 23 21.41 35.94 -5.67
CA ALA A 23 22.00 36.15 -4.37
C ALA A 23 23.33 35.43 -4.34
N GLN A 24 24.42 36.20 -4.32
CA GLN A 24 25.79 35.70 -4.29
C GLN A 24 26.09 35.03 -2.98
N ALA A 25 26.49 33.75 -3.00
CA ALA A 25 27.11 33.06 -1.88
C ALA A 25 28.63 33.04 -2.11
N ASN A 26 29.37 33.58 -1.16
CA ASN A 26 30.84 33.50 -1.11
C ASN A 26 31.23 32.04 -0.79
N THR A 27 31.93 31.39 -1.68
CA THR A 27 32.53 30.07 -1.50
C THR A 27 33.97 30.23 -0.99
N SER A 28 34.26 29.59 0.15
CA SER A 28 35.62 29.29 0.55
C SER A 28 36.01 27.92 -0.02
N GLU A 29 36.93 27.92 -0.98
CA GLU A 29 37.54 26.74 -1.57
C GLU A 29 38.39 25.99 -0.54
N SER A 30 38.10 24.72 -0.32
CA SER A 30 39.06 23.76 0.23
C SER A 30 39.48 22.79 -0.88
N THR A 31 40.73 22.90 -1.30
CA THR A 31 41.36 22.05 -2.31
C THR A 31 41.55 20.62 -1.79
N VAL A 32 40.89 19.66 -2.43
CA VAL A 32 41.17 18.22 -2.28
C VAL A 32 41.85 17.72 -3.56
N ASN A 33 43.02 17.12 -3.39
CA ASN A 33 43.85 16.54 -4.45
C ASN A 33 43.18 15.31 -5.07
N PRO A 34 43.13 15.14 -6.39
CA PRO A 34 42.65 13.92 -7.02
C PRO A 34 43.82 12.93 -7.15
N ALA A 35 43.86 11.89 -6.36
CA ALA A 35 44.76 10.74 -6.56
C ALA A 35 43.94 9.45 -6.54
N SER A 36 44.11 8.67 -7.60
CA SER A 36 43.74 7.27 -7.84
C SER A 36 42.24 6.88 -7.84
N GLY A 37 41.73 6.70 -9.04
CA GLY A 37 40.44 6.09 -9.30
C GLY A 37 40.41 4.60 -8.91
N GLN A 38 39.87 4.34 -7.76
CA GLN A 38 39.10 3.16 -7.43
C GLN A 38 37.86 3.70 -6.70
N THR A 39 36.73 3.74 -7.39
CA THR A 39 35.46 3.92 -6.74
C THR A 39 35.24 2.70 -5.83
N GLU A 40 35.66 2.82 -4.57
CA GLU A 40 35.18 1.91 -3.53
C GLU A 40 33.64 1.97 -3.58
N ARG A 41 33.04 0.88 -4.05
CA ARG A 41 31.62 0.68 -3.96
C ARG A 41 31.29 0.60 -2.47
N VAL A 42 30.81 1.68 -1.89
CA VAL A 42 30.15 1.65 -0.60
C VAL A 42 28.87 0.84 -0.82
N VAL A 43 28.93 -0.47 -0.60
CA VAL A 43 27.74 -1.31 -0.44
C VAL A 43 27.13 -0.85 0.87
N LEU A 44 26.27 0.15 0.79
CA LEU A 44 25.42 0.52 1.91
C LEU A 44 24.50 -0.67 2.15
N ASP A 45 24.74 -1.41 3.23
CA ASP A 45 23.83 -2.45 3.67
C ASP A 45 22.44 -1.83 3.77
N THR A 46 21.46 -2.43 3.07
CA THR A 46 20.09 -1.89 3.06
C THR A 46 19.48 -2.04 4.45
N ILE A 47 19.28 -0.93 5.12
CA ILE A 47 18.70 -0.89 6.46
C ILE A 47 17.16 -0.90 6.34
N VAL A 48 16.53 -1.75 7.12
CA VAL A 48 15.06 -1.88 7.23
C VAL A 48 14.63 -1.78 8.68
N VAL A 49 13.41 -1.29 8.90
CA VAL A 49 12.81 -1.17 10.24
C VAL A 49 11.56 -2.03 10.42
N THR A 50 10.84 -2.33 9.34
CA THR A 50 9.52 -2.96 9.40
C THR A 50 9.54 -4.38 9.97
N ALA A 51 10.65 -5.10 9.86
CA ALA A 51 10.72 -6.50 10.32
C ALA A 51 10.80 -6.67 11.84
N SER A 52 11.33 -5.70 12.57
CA SER A 52 11.53 -5.75 14.03
C SER A 52 11.06 -4.48 14.76
N GLY A 53 10.64 -3.44 14.02
CA GLY A 53 10.35 -2.13 14.55
C GLY A 53 11.57 -1.22 14.76
N PHE A 54 12.78 -1.74 14.61
CA PHE A 54 14.04 -1.01 14.74
C PHE A 54 14.95 -1.24 13.53
N GLU A 55 15.89 -0.33 13.32
CA GLU A 55 16.83 -0.39 12.20
C GLU A 55 17.70 -1.66 12.27
N GLN A 56 17.77 -2.41 11.19
CA GLN A 56 18.56 -3.62 11.04
C GLN A 56 18.95 -3.86 9.58
N ASP A 57 20.01 -4.60 9.35
CA ASP A 57 20.43 -5.06 8.03
C ASP A 57 19.36 -5.99 7.41
N ILE A 58 18.96 -5.75 6.18
CA ILE A 58 18.01 -6.58 5.45
C ILE A 58 18.47 -8.04 5.34
N LYS A 59 19.79 -8.29 5.27
CA LYS A 59 20.36 -9.65 5.22
C LYS A 59 20.07 -10.42 6.50
N LYS A 60 20.00 -9.75 7.66
CA LYS A 60 19.76 -10.33 8.99
C LYS A 60 18.29 -10.29 9.41
N ALA A 61 17.43 -9.58 8.67
CA ALA A 61 16.03 -9.42 9.01
C ALA A 61 15.27 -10.76 8.92
N PRO A 62 14.44 -11.12 9.96
CA PRO A 62 13.73 -12.41 10.03
C PRO A 62 12.43 -12.35 9.22
N ALA A 63 12.53 -11.98 7.96
CA ALA A 63 11.41 -11.88 7.00
C ALA A 63 11.93 -11.78 5.56
N THR A 64 11.04 -12.04 4.59
CA THR A 64 11.28 -11.74 3.17
C THR A 64 10.86 -10.32 2.87
N ILE A 65 11.83 -9.42 2.63
CA ILE A 65 11.62 -7.98 2.48
C ILE A 65 12.10 -7.51 1.10
N SER A 66 11.37 -6.57 0.52
CA SER A 66 11.82 -5.76 -0.61
C SER A 66 11.80 -4.30 -0.21
N VAL A 67 12.78 -3.54 -0.66
CA VAL A 67 12.89 -2.10 -0.44
C VAL A 67 12.88 -1.40 -1.79
N LEU A 68 12.05 -0.39 -1.93
CA LEU A 68 12.08 0.57 -3.02
C LEU A 68 12.70 1.85 -2.47
N SER A 69 13.88 2.20 -2.93
CA SER A 69 14.61 3.40 -2.51
C SER A 69 13.98 4.67 -3.07
N GLN A 70 14.29 5.82 -2.47
CA GLN A 70 13.89 7.12 -2.99
C GLN A 70 14.38 7.34 -4.43
N GLU A 71 15.56 6.88 -4.75
CA GLU A 71 16.14 7.00 -6.08
C GLU A 71 15.30 6.24 -7.12
N GLU A 72 14.96 4.98 -6.85
CA GLU A 72 14.09 4.17 -7.71
C GLU A 72 12.70 4.78 -7.90
N ILE A 73 12.12 5.30 -6.81
CA ILE A 73 10.81 5.97 -6.83
C ILE A 73 10.86 7.24 -7.68
N ASN A 74 11.96 7.98 -7.65
CA ASN A 74 12.09 9.24 -8.38
C ASN A 74 12.47 9.08 -9.87
N LYS A 75 13.04 7.93 -10.27
CA LYS A 75 13.41 7.66 -11.67
C LYS A 75 12.20 7.59 -12.61
N LYS A 76 11.03 7.22 -12.11
CA LYS A 76 9.83 6.99 -12.91
C LYS A 76 8.69 7.92 -12.51
N ALA A 77 7.78 8.21 -13.43
CA ALA A 77 6.57 8.98 -13.13
C ALA A 77 5.47 8.03 -12.64
N TYR A 78 5.48 7.73 -11.35
CA TYR A 78 4.40 6.97 -10.72
C TYR A 78 3.21 7.88 -10.41
N ARG A 79 1.99 7.39 -10.67
CA ARG A 79 0.76 8.09 -10.33
C ARG A 79 0.55 8.18 -8.82
N ASP A 80 0.92 7.10 -8.14
CA ASP A 80 0.82 6.92 -6.71
C ASP A 80 1.76 5.79 -6.24
N VAL A 81 1.75 5.50 -4.95
CA VAL A 81 2.56 4.43 -4.36
C VAL A 81 2.24 3.05 -4.96
N THR A 82 1.00 2.79 -5.39
CA THR A 82 0.63 1.48 -5.94
C THR A 82 1.27 1.21 -7.30
N ASP A 83 1.54 2.26 -8.09
CA ASP A 83 2.29 2.09 -9.34
C ASP A 83 3.74 1.65 -9.07
N ALA A 84 4.37 2.15 -8.01
CA ALA A 84 5.71 1.71 -7.60
C ALA A 84 5.71 0.25 -7.12
N LEU A 85 4.67 -0.17 -6.41
CA LEU A 85 4.55 -1.52 -5.88
C LEU A 85 4.36 -2.60 -6.95
N LYS A 86 4.01 -2.25 -8.18
CA LYS A 86 3.90 -3.22 -9.30
C LYS A 86 5.21 -3.91 -9.64
N ASP A 87 6.34 -3.30 -9.31
CA ASP A 87 7.67 -3.82 -9.59
C ASP A 87 8.18 -4.76 -8.46
N VAL A 88 7.45 -4.85 -7.33
CA VAL A 88 7.83 -5.70 -6.17
C VAL A 88 7.42 -7.16 -6.40
N PRO A 89 8.32 -8.15 -6.18
CA PRO A 89 7.96 -9.57 -6.26
C PRO A 89 6.79 -9.93 -5.33
N GLY A 90 5.90 -10.81 -5.76
CA GLY A 90 4.76 -11.28 -4.97
C GLY A 90 3.65 -10.26 -4.76
N VAL A 91 3.81 -9.02 -5.25
CA VAL A 91 2.80 -7.96 -5.17
C VAL A 91 2.03 -7.86 -6.50
N VAL A 92 0.72 -7.90 -6.40
CA VAL A 92 -0.18 -7.71 -7.55
C VAL A 92 -1.07 -6.50 -7.27
N VAL A 93 -1.06 -5.55 -8.18
CA VAL A 93 -2.09 -4.50 -8.20
C VAL A 93 -3.23 -5.02 -9.07
N THR A 94 -4.34 -5.36 -8.45
CA THR A 94 -5.55 -5.89 -9.09
C THR A 94 -6.50 -4.76 -9.46
N GLY A 95 -7.35 -5.00 -10.47
CA GLY A 95 -8.30 -4.00 -10.95
C GLY A 95 -7.65 -2.88 -11.76
N GLY A 96 -8.45 -1.89 -12.09
CA GLY A 96 -8.04 -0.74 -12.90
C GLY A 96 -9.11 0.35 -12.83
N GLY A 97 -8.99 1.36 -13.67
CA GLY A 97 -9.86 2.50 -13.57
C GLY A 97 -9.71 3.18 -12.20
N SER A 98 -10.81 3.42 -11.52
CA SER A 98 -10.81 4.01 -10.16
C SER A 98 -10.80 2.96 -9.04
N SER A 99 -10.53 1.69 -9.35
CA SER A 99 -10.74 0.53 -8.47
C SER A 99 -9.49 -0.35 -8.32
N SER A 100 -8.31 0.22 -8.24
CA SER A 100 -7.08 -0.55 -8.03
C SER A 100 -6.92 -0.96 -6.57
N ASP A 101 -6.50 -2.21 -6.33
CA ASP A 101 -6.22 -2.73 -4.99
C ASP A 101 -4.92 -3.55 -4.98
N ILE A 102 -4.34 -3.76 -3.79
CA ILE A 102 -3.07 -4.45 -3.63
C ILE A 102 -3.32 -5.84 -3.07
N SER A 103 -2.67 -6.85 -3.64
CA SER A 103 -2.66 -8.23 -3.15
C SER A 103 -1.22 -8.70 -2.99
N ILE A 104 -0.91 -9.38 -1.90
CA ILE A 104 0.41 -9.96 -1.64
C ILE A 104 0.27 -11.48 -1.55
N ARG A 105 1.04 -12.22 -2.35
CA ARG A 105 1.06 -13.70 -2.38
C ARG A 105 -0.34 -14.34 -2.48
N GLY A 106 -1.25 -13.72 -3.23
CA GLY A 106 -2.61 -14.22 -3.38
C GLY A 106 -3.60 -13.80 -2.28
N MET A 107 -3.14 -13.14 -1.24
CA MET A 107 -4.02 -12.53 -0.23
C MET A 107 -4.41 -11.13 -0.66
N GLY A 108 -5.70 -10.85 -0.75
CA GLY A 108 -6.22 -9.55 -1.15
C GLY A 108 -5.89 -8.43 -0.17
N SER A 109 -6.20 -7.20 -0.54
CA SER A 109 -5.86 -5.99 0.23
C SER A 109 -6.37 -6.01 1.67
N ALA A 110 -7.48 -6.69 1.93
CA ALA A 110 -8.02 -6.84 3.28
C ALA A 110 -7.06 -7.53 4.27
N TYR A 111 -6.03 -8.21 3.76
CA TYR A 111 -5.03 -8.94 4.54
C TYR A 111 -3.64 -8.27 4.47
N THR A 112 -3.56 -7.08 3.90
CA THR A 112 -2.33 -6.28 3.79
C THR A 112 -2.43 -5.05 4.66
N VAL A 113 -1.47 -4.86 5.57
CA VAL A 113 -1.37 -3.65 6.38
C VAL A 113 -0.55 -2.61 5.63
N ILE A 114 -1.05 -1.38 5.59
CA ILE A 114 -0.31 -0.22 5.10
C ILE A 114 0.06 0.64 6.31
N LEU A 115 1.34 0.98 6.40
CA LEU A 115 1.89 1.84 7.44
C LEU A 115 2.50 3.10 6.82
N VAL A 116 2.48 4.19 7.56
CA VAL A 116 3.28 5.38 7.31
C VAL A 116 4.11 5.64 8.58
N ASP A 117 5.43 5.56 8.45
CA ASP A 117 6.37 5.67 9.58
C ASP A 117 6.00 4.73 10.75
N GLY A 118 5.62 3.48 10.43
CA GLY A 118 5.21 2.47 11.40
C GLY A 118 3.80 2.60 11.96
N LYS A 119 3.05 3.67 11.64
CA LYS A 119 1.67 3.89 12.06
C LYS A 119 0.67 3.35 11.05
N LYS A 120 -0.29 2.57 11.53
CA LYS A 120 -1.29 1.90 10.68
C LYS A 120 -2.27 2.92 10.08
N VAL A 121 -2.56 2.75 8.79
CA VAL A 121 -3.60 3.48 8.07
C VAL A 121 -4.90 2.66 8.10
N ASN A 122 -5.85 3.03 8.96
CA ASN A 122 -7.09 2.29 9.23
C ASN A 122 -8.30 2.92 8.57
N THR A 123 -8.44 2.76 7.27
CA THR A 123 -9.40 3.56 6.50
C THR A 123 -10.54 2.75 5.89
N ARG A 124 -10.49 1.42 6.01
CA ARG A 124 -11.43 0.52 5.33
C ARG A 124 -12.84 0.53 5.91
N SER A 125 -13.04 0.97 7.15
CA SER A 125 -14.35 1.02 7.80
C SER A 125 -15.33 1.99 7.11
N VAL A 126 -14.86 3.06 6.49
CA VAL A 126 -15.68 4.01 5.72
C VAL A 126 -15.90 3.60 4.26
N ARG A 127 -15.41 2.42 3.86
CA ARG A 127 -15.58 1.86 2.53
C ARG A 127 -16.71 0.83 2.55
N PRO A 128 -17.90 1.11 2.00
CA PRO A 128 -18.93 0.11 1.84
C PRO A 128 -18.51 -0.96 0.83
N ASN A 129 -19.14 -2.14 0.87
CA ASN A 129 -18.79 -3.27 -0.01
C ASN A 129 -18.88 -2.95 -1.52
N SER A 130 -19.72 -1.98 -1.89
CA SER A 130 -19.92 -1.54 -3.27
C SER A 130 -18.98 -0.43 -3.70
N ASP A 131 -18.25 0.19 -2.77
CA ASP A 131 -17.27 1.20 -3.11
C ASP A 131 -15.98 0.55 -3.60
N ASN A 132 -15.43 1.17 -4.60
CA ASN A 132 -14.25 0.69 -5.27
C ASN A 132 -13.03 0.71 -4.34
N ALA A 133 -12.17 -0.26 -4.52
CA ALA A 133 -10.84 -0.30 -3.99
C ALA A 133 -10.05 0.99 -4.32
N GLY A 134 -8.93 1.21 -3.64
CA GLY A 134 -7.98 2.26 -3.99
C GLY A 134 -8.26 3.63 -3.38
N ILE A 135 -9.10 3.74 -2.35
CA ILE A 135 -9.22 5.00 -1.60
C ILE A 135 -7.98 5.25 -0.73
N GLU A 136 -7.35 4.18 -0.27
CA GLU A 136 -6.14 4.24 0.55
C GLU A 136 -4.98 4.95 -0.16
N GLN A 137 -4.90 4.85 -1.46
CA GLN A 137 -3.83 5.46 -2.29
C GLN A 137 -3.76 6.99 -2.15
N GLY A 138 -4.89 7.65 -2.05
CA GLY A 138 -4.96 9.10 -1.91
C GLY A 138 -4.69 9.60 -0.48
N TRP A 139 -4.38 8.72 0.45
CA TRP A 139 -4.11 9.03 1.85
C TRP A 139 -2.65 8.86 2.23
N LEU A 140 -1.84 8.38 1.28
CA LEU A 140 -0.42 8.18 1.46
C LEU A 140 0.35 9.49 1.23
N PRO A 141 1.54 9.64 1.81
CA PRO A 141 2.40 10.77 1.56
C PRO A 141 2.72 10.92 0.08
N GLY A 142 2.90 12.15 -0.38
CA GLY A 142 3.40 12.42 -1.72
C GLY A 142 4.81 11.86 -1.94
N ILE A 143 5.10 11.44 -3.17
CA ILE A 143 6.37 10.81 -3.56
C ILE A 143 7.59 11.64 -3.13
N ALA A 144 7.51 12.98 -3.17
CA ALA A 144 8.59 13.88 -2.76
C ALA A 144 8.96 13.76 -1.26
N ALA A 145 8.03 13.33 -0.41
CA ALA A 145 8.23 13.16 1.03
C ALA A 145 8.71 11.76 1.42
N ILE A 146 8.70 10.80 0.49
CA ILE A 146 9.05 9.40 0.76
C ILE A 146 10.58 9.25 0.70
N ASP A 147 11.15 8.58 1.70
CA ASP A 147 12.53 8.11 1.72
C ASP A 147 12.65 6.74 1.06
N ARG A 148 11.83 5.79 1.50
CA ARG A 148 11.75 4.45 0.93
C ARG A 148 10.42 3.78 1.24
N ILE A 149 10.13 2.68 0.53
CA ILE A 149 8.99 1.81 0.81
C ILE A 149 9.53 0.42 1.12
N GLU A 150 9.19 -0.10 2.30
CA GLU A 150 9.54 -1.45 2.73
C GLU A 150 8.30 -2.35 2.57
N VAL A 151 8.47 -3.49 1.88
CA VAL A 151 7.39 -4.46 1.65
C VAL A 151 7.80 -5.80 2.25
N ILE A 152 7.14 -6.19 3.33
CA ILE A 152 7.28 -7.51 3.91
C ILE A 152 6.19 -8.42 3.35
N ARG A 153 6.58 -9.61 2.92
CA ARG A 153 5.69 -10.64 2.40
C ARG A 153 5.55 -11.76 3.42
N GLY A 154 4.31 -12.18 3.65
CA GLY A 154 3.94 -13.16 4.67
C GLY A 154 3.46 -12.52 5.98
N PRO A 155 2.92 -13.34 6.90
CA PRO A 155 2.30 -12.85 8.12
C PRO A 155 3.26 -12.12 9.05
N MET A 156 2.84 -10.95 9.52
CA MET A 156 3.52 -10.11 10.50
C MET A 156 2.64 -9.75 11.69
N SER A 157 1.64 -10.58 11.99
CA SER A 157 0.72 -10.31 13.10
C SER A 157 1.41 -10.32 14.46
N GLY A 158 2.59 -10.93 14.60
CA GLY A 158 3.41 -10.86 15.81
C GLY A 158 3.78 -9.42 16.23
N LEU A 159 4.00 -8.52 15.28
CA LEU A 159 4.30 -7.11 15.54
C LEU A 159 3.10 -6.20 15.29
N TYR A 160 2.40 -6.40 14.17
CA TYR A 160 1.39 -5.45 13.67
C TYR A 160 -0.06 -5.87 13.93
N GLY A 161 -0.28 -7.04 14.57
CA GLY A 161 -1.60 -7.51 14.97
C GLY A 161 -2.50 -7.91 13.81
N SER A 162 -3.80 -7.66 13.99
CA SER A 162 -4.82 -7.97 12.98
C SER A 162 -4.54 -7.37 11.62
N ASP A 163 -4.93 -8.07 10.54
CA ASP A 163 -4.84 -7.71 9.13
C ASP A 163 -3.46 -7.93 8.46
N ALA A 164 -2.38 -8.15 9.22
CA ALA A 164 -1.05 -8.42 8.68
C ALA A 164 -0.85 -9.91 8.31
N MET A 165 -1.80 -10.51 7.58
CA MET A 165 -1.74 -11.92 7.18
C MET A 165 -1.03 -12.15 5.85
N GLY A 166 -1.21 -11.25 4.88
CA GLY A 166 -0.57 -11.31 3.56
C GLY A 166 0.79 -10.62 3.54
N GLY A 167 0.89 -9.53 4.29
CA GLY A 167 2.12 -8.73 4.39
C GLY A 167 1.90 -7.34 4.95
N VAL A 168 2.99 -6.58 4.97
CA VAL A 168 3.03 -5.20 5.44
C VAL A 168 3.74 -4.33 4.41
N ILE A 169 3.17 -3.19 4.09
CA ILE A 169 3.77 -2.14 3.27
C ILE A 169 4.00 -0.96 4.19
N ASN A 170 5.26 -0.61 4.45
CA ASN A 170 5.60 0.53 5.28
C ASN A 170 6.25 1.62 4.43
N ILE A 171 5.62 2.78 4.40
CA ILE A 171 6.09 3.97 3.71
C ILE A 171 6.86 4.80 4.72
N ILE A 172 8.17 4.83 4.56
CA ILE A 172 9.07 5.60 5.41
C ILE A 172 9.24 6.99 4.80
N THR A 173 8.91 8.02 5.58
CA THR A 173 9.10 9.40 5.15
C THR A 173 10.50 9.91 5.49
N LYS A 174 10.96 10.93 4.77
CA LYS A 174 12.24 11.59 5.03
C LYS A 174 12.32 12.06 6.48
N LYS A 175 13.48 11.88 7.10
CA LYS A 175 13.78 12.42 8.45
C LYS A 175 13.84 13.94 8.39
N SER A 176 13.63 14.60 9.52
CA SER A 176 13.82 16.05 9.63
C SER A 176 15.27 16.42 9.33
N ALA A 177 15.48 17.44 8.54
CA ALA A 177 16.79 17.89 8.10
C ALA A 177 17.41 18.87 9.09
N THR A 178 18.74 18.86 9.17
CA THR A 178 19.56 19.80 9.97
C THR A 178 19.74 21.16 9.28
N GLU A 179 19.52 21.19 7.96
CA GLU A 179 19.56 22.38 7.12
C GLU A 179 18.29 22.46 6.27
N TRP A 180 17.89 23.67 5.88
CA TRP A 180 16.72 23.85 5.03
C TRP A 180 16.96 23.24 3.66
N ASN A 181 16.12 22.30 3.29
CA ASN A 181 16.06 21.71 1.96
C ASN A 181 14.62 21.43 1.55
N GLY A 182 14.43 21.25 0.27
CA GLY A 182 13.11 20.95 -0.25
C GLY A 182 13.13 20.37 -1.65
N THR A 183 11.97 19.89 -2.05
CA THR A 183 11.74 19.33 -3.38
C THR A 183 10.37 19.75 -3.87
N ILE A 184 10.29 20.26 -5.09
CA ILE A 184 9.04 20.50 -5.82
C ILE A 184 9.08 19.63 -7.06
N LYS A 185 8.06 18.79 -7.26
CA LYS A 185 7.93 17.93 -8.44
C LYS A 185 6.60 18.20 -9.12
N LEU A 186 6.64 18.49 -10.42
CA LEU A 186 5.49 18.70 -11.28
C LEU A 186 5.48 17.65 -12.38
N ASP A 187 4.37 16.94 -12.55
CA ASP A 187 4.21 15.89 -13.56
C ASP A 187 2.94 16.11 -14.37
N THR A 188 3.03 15.88 -15.67
CA THR A 188 1.89 15.87 -16.59
C THR A 188 1.91 14.58 -17.37
N THR A 189 0.80 13.82 -17.33
CA THR A 189 0.61 12.62 -18.16
C THR A 189 -0.48 12.88 -19.17
N LEU A 190 -0.13 12.82 -20.44
CA LEU A 190 -1.03 12.99 -21.58
C LEU A 190 -1.35 11.62 -22.16
N GLN A 191 -2.62 11.33 -22.35
CA GLN A 191 -3.09 10.11 -22.96
C GLN A 191 -3.05 10.23 -24.49
N GLU A 192 -2.62 9.17 -25.19
CA GLU A 192 -2.70 9.12 -26.65
C GLU A 192 -4.16 8.95 -27.12
N ASN A 193 -4.90 8.05 -26.44
CA ASN A 193 -6.33 7.91 -26.65
C ASN A 193 -7.09 9.11 -26.09
N GLN A 194 -7.85 9.81 -26.93
CA GLN A 194 -8.61 11.00 -26.55
C GLN A 194 -9.79 10.69 -25.60
N ASP A 195 -10.25 9.43 -25.56
CA ASP A 195 -11.29 8.98 -24.63
C ASP A 195 -10.74 8.77 -23.21
N SER A 196 -9.43 8.78 -23.03
CA SER A 196 -8.76 8.64 -21.73
C SER A 196 -8.39 10.00 -21.14
N GLY A 197 -8.64 10.20 -19.86
CA GLY A 197 -8.41 11.46 -19.15
C GLY A 197 -6.94 11.72 -18.83
N ASN A 198 -6.47 12.92 -19.07
CA ASN A 198 -5.12 13.36 -18.70
C ASN A 198 -4.97 13.53 -17.19
N LEU A 199 -3.73 13.37 -16.69
CA LEU A 199 -3.37 13.48 -15.27
C LEU A 199 -2.34 14.61 -15.07
N TYR A 200 -2.58 15.43 -14.05
CA TYR A 200 -1.70 16.51 -13.61
C TYR A 200 -1.40 16.34 -12.13
N GLN A 201 -0.12 16.43 -11.75
CA GLN A 201 0.32 16.24 -10.39
C GLN A 201 1.32 17.31 -9.97
N ALA A 202 1.26 17.69 -8.70
CA ALA A 202 2.25 18.53 -8.05
C ALA A 202 2.53 17.98 -6.66
N ASN A 203 3.81 17.81 -6.33
CA ASN A 203 4.28 17.36 -5.03
C ASN A 203 5.29 18.37 -4.51
N ALA A 204 5.19 18.71 -3.24
CA ALA A 204 6.13 19.58 -2.55
C ALA A 204 6.54 18.96 -1.22
N TYR A 205 7.78 19.14 -0.87
CA TYR A 205 8.36 18.75 0.42
C TYR A 205 9.37 19.82 0.83
N VAL A 206 9.36 20.17 2.12
CA VAL A 206 10.35 21.06 2.72
C VAL A 206 10.66 20.58 4.13
N SER A 207 11.91 20.68 4.55
CA SER A 207 12.34 20.40 5.90
C SER A 207 13.53 21.27 6.30
N GLY A 208 13.60 21.63 7.58
CA GLY A 208 14.73 22.38 8.14
C GLY A 208 14.52 22.74 9.60
N PRO A 209 15.57 23.29 10.25
CA PRO A 209 15.51 23.71 11.64
C PRO A 209 14.75 25.02 11.80
N LEU A 210 13.84 25.07 12.78
CA LEU A 210 13.26 26.32 13.30
C LEU A 210 14.14 26.88 14.41
N ILE A 211 14.69 25.99 15.24
CA ILE A 211 15.71 26.27 16.27
C ILE A 211 16.73 25.15 16.14
N GLU A 212 17.98 25.53 15.85
CA GLU A 212 19.07 24.59 15.68
C GLU A 212 19.17 23.60 16.85
N ASN A 213 19.33 22.33 16.54
CA ASN A 213 19.46 21.19 17.47
C ASN A 213 18.29 21.01 18.46
N LEU A 214 17.21 21.79 18.37
CA LEU A 214 16.08 21.69 19.29
C LEU A 214 14.73 21.46 18.57
N LEU A 215 14.43 22.26 17.54
CA LEU A 215 13.12 22.24 16.91
C LEU A 215 13.24 22.28 15.40
N SER A 216 12.71 21.29 14.72
CA SER A 216 12.67 21.24 13.27
C SER A 216 11.25 21.11 12.74
N LEU A 217 11.05 21.57 11.51
CA LEU A 217 9.81 21.47 10.76
C LEU A 217 10.01 20.61 9.52
N LYS A 218 9.05 19.74 9.27
CA LYS A 218 8.88 18.99 8.01
C LYS A 218 7.47 19.26 7.50
N ALA A 219 7.31 19.65 6.25
CA ALA A 219 6.01 19.86 5.64
C ALA A 219 5.96 19.26 4.24
N ASN A 220 4.81 18.74 3.85
CA ASN A 220 4.58 18.19 2.52
C ASN A 220 3.20 18.54 1.99
N GLY A 221 3.07 18.53 0.66
CA GLY A 221 1.81 18.76 -0.01
C GLY A 221 1.76 18.02 -1.34
N THR A 222 0.59 17.46 -1.66
CA THR A 222 0.33 16.78 -2.92
C THR A 222 -0.98 17.25 -3.51
N PHE A 223 -0.95 17.55 -4.78
CA PHE A 223 -2.13 17.79 -5.60
C PHE A 223 -2.09 16.85 -6.80
N SER A 224 -3.20 16.13 -7.04
CA SER A 224 -3.35 15.29 -8.23
C SER A 224 -4.75 15.49 -8.80
N GLN A 225 -4.84 15.68 -10.10
CA GLN A 225 -6.11 15.81 -10.81
C GLN A 225 -6.08 14.99 -12.10
N ARG A 226 -6.95 13.99 -12.18
CA ARG A 226 -7.24 13.24 -13.39
C ARG A 226 -8.56 13.71 -14.00
N GLN A 227 -8.60 13.88 -15.32
CA GLN A 227 -9.84 14.05 -16.07
C GLN A 227 -10.60 12.73 -16.15
N GLU A 228 -11.91 12.77 -16.31
CA GLU A 228 -12.73 11.58 -16.50
C GLU A 228 -12.49 10.98 -17.89
N ASP A 229 -12.42 9.65 -17.95
CA ASP A 229 -12.42 8.92 -19.22
C ASP A 229 -13.80 8.98 -19.88
N ASP A 230 -13.85 8.82 -21.19
CA ASP A 230 -15.07 8.57 -21.98
C ASP A 230 -15.13 7.08 -22.35
N ILE A 231 -14.91 6.22 -21.35
CA ILE A 231 -14.82 4.76 -21.46
C ILE A 231 -15.62 4.15 -20.31
N ILE A 232 -16.62 3.31 -20.59
CA ILE A 232 -17.40 2.62 -19.56
C ILE A 232 -16.46 1.72 -18.70
N GLY A 233 -16.57 1.88 -17.38
CA GLY A 233 -15.66 1.20 -16.42
C GLY A 233 -14.26 1.82 -16.32
N GLY A 234 -13.96 2.88 -17.07
CA GLY A 234 -12.70 3.63 -17.05
C GLY A 234 -12.50 4.47 -15.79
N PHE A 235 -11.49 5.31 -15.82
CA PHE A 235 -11.14 6.16 -14.68
C PHE A 235 -12.13 7.32 -14.56
N LYS A 236 -12.79 7.39 -13.41
CA LYS A 236 -13.62 8.55 -13.03
C LYS A 236 -12.75 9.80 -12.91
N LYS A 237 -13.36 10.98 -13.06
CA LYS A 237 -12.70 12.23 -12.67
C LYS A 237 -12.26 12.13 -11.22
N GLN A 238 -10.97 12.37 -10.97
CA GLN A 238 -10.41 12.27 -9.64
C GLN A 238 -9.64 13.54 -9.28
N LYS A 239 -9.82 14.01 -8.06
CA LYS A 239 -9.03 15.11 -7.49
C LYS A 239 -8.60 14.70 -6.10
N MET A 240 -7.28 14.68 -5.87
CA MET A 240 -6.68 14.35 -4.58
C MET A 240 -5.84 15.51 -4.09
N ARG A 241 -5.92 15.79 -2.81
CA ARG A 241 -5.15 16.84 -2.12
C ARG A 241 -4.75 16.29 -0.76
N THR A 242 -3.46 16.26 -0.52
CA THR A 242 -2.91 15.87 0.78
C THR A 242 -1.96 16.96 1.23
N GLY A 243 -2.01 17.31 2.48
CA GLY A 243 -1.06 18.22 3.12
C GLY A 243 -0.80 17.77 4.54
N GLY A 244 0.46 17.87 4.96
CA GLY A 244 0.86 17.49 6.30
C GLY A 244 2.07 18.29 6.79
N ALA A 245 2.20 18.34 8.11
CA ALA A 245 3.34 18.94 8.78
C ALA A 245 3.73 18.11 10.01
N THR A 246 5.02 18.04 10.26
CA THR A 246 5.60 17.43 11.46
C THR A 246 6.49 18.46 12.14
N LEU A 247 6.25 18.69 13.41
CA LEU A 247 7.11 19.48 14.28
C LEU A 247 7.90 18.51 15.16
N SER A 248 9.22 18.48 15.00
CA SER A 248 10.10 17.57 15.74
C SER A 248 10.86 18.34 16.81
N LEU A 249 10.60 18.02 18.07
CA LEU A 249 11.30 18.53 19.24
C LEU A 249 12.36 17.53 19.68
N THR A 250 13.63 17.95 19.72
CA THR A 250 14.77 17.15 20.14
C THR A 250 15.41 17.81 21.37
N PRO A 251 14.85 17.54 22.58
CA PRO A 251 15.31 18.23 23.81
C PRO A 251 16.75 17.84 24.21
N ASN A 252 17.23 16.71 23.71
CA ASN A 252 18.60 16.22 23.82
C ASN A 252 18.84 15.14 22.74
N ASP A 253 20.07 14.65 22.63
CA ASP A 253 20.47 13.66 21.61
C ASP A 253 19.81 12.28 21.77
N LEU A 254 19.19 12.01 22.94
CA LEU A 254 18.58 10.73 23.25
C LEU A 254 17.05 10.71 22.97
N HIS A 255 16.41 11.84 22.79
CA HIS A 255 14.95 11.91 22.69
C HIS A 255 14.49 12.81 21.55
N THR A 256 13.54 12.32 20.78
CA THR A 256 12.79 13.09 19.77
C THR A 256 11.30 12.91 20.00
N ILE A 257 10.54 14.01 19.98
CA ILE A 257 9.09 14.03 20.07
C ILE A 257 8.56 14.71 18.82
N ASP A 258 7.79 13.96 18.01
CA ASP A 258 7.18 14.47 16.80
C ASP A 258 5.69 14.74 17.03
N PHE A 259 5.24 15.94 16.67
CA PHE A 259 3.83 16.32 16.60
C PHE A 259 3.44 16.39 15.14
N GLU A 260 2.53 15.51 14.71
CA GLU A 260 2.18 15.36 13.31
C GLU A 260 0.71 15.68 13.07
N TYR A 261 0.47 16.35 11.97
CA TYR A 261 -0.85 16.59 11.42
C TYR A 261 -0.85 16.30 9.94
N GLN A 262 -1.83 15.53 9.46
CA GLN A 262 -2.03 15.27 8.04
C GLN A 262 -3.52 15.36 7.69
N ARG A 263 -3.83 16.00 6.57
CA ARG A 263 -5.17 16.03 6.00
C ARG A 263 -5.15 15.63 4.53
N SER A 264 -6.04 14.72 4.16
CA SER A 264 -6.22 14.25 2.78
C SER A 264 -7.69 14.39 2.36
N ILE A 265 -7.89 14.81 1.12
CA ILE A 265 -9.21 15.00 0.51
C ILE A 265 -9.20 14.33 -0.86
N GLN A 266 -10.16 13.45 -1.10
CA GLN A 266 -10.36 12.80 -2.39
C GLN A 266 -11.78 13.05 -2.87
N ASN A 267 -11.91 13.49 -4.12
CA ASN A 267 -13.18 13.60 -4.81
C ASN A 267 -13.14 12.71 -6.05
N ARG A 268 -14.13 11.85 -6.24
CA ARG A 268 -14.27 10.95 -7.39
C ARG A 268 -15.65 11.11 -8.01
N ASN A 269 -15.71 11.49 -9.28
CA ASN A 269 -16.95 11.75 -9.97
C ASN A 269 -16.98 10.97 -11.28
N GLY A 270 -18.04 10.21 -11.50
CA GLY A 270 -18.30 9.50 -12.75
C GLY A 270 -19.64 9.94 -13.33
N LYS A 271 -19.70 10.09 -14.64
CA LYS A 271 -20.89 10.51 -15.38
C LYS A 271 -21.50 9.35 -16.15
N VAL A 272 -22.81 9.33 -16.19
CA VAL A 272 -23.58 8.44 -17.06
C VAL A 272 -23.27 8.75 -18.53
N GLY A 273 -23.08 7.70 -19.33
CA GLY A 273 -22.68 7.82 -20.73
C GLY A 273 -21.17 8.08 -20.93
N LYS A 274 -20.38 8.15 -19.82
CA LYS A 274 -18.91 8.24 -19.84
C LYS A 274 -18.29 7.05 -19.17
N THR A 275 -18.05 7.13 -17.85
CA THR A 275 -17.51 6.01 -17.07
C THR A 275 -18.58 5.12 -16.46
N ILE A 276 -19.84 5.55 -16.49
CA ILE A 276 -21.00 4.81 -15.98
C ILE A 276 -21.90 4.46 -17.17
N GLU A 277 -22.26 3.17 -17.29
CA GLU A 277 -23.19 2.69 -18.31
C GLU A 277 -24.57 3.36 -18.17
N ASP A 278 -25.11 3.89 -19.27
CA ASP A 278 -26.48 4.43 -19.31
C ASP A 278 -27.48 3.28 -19.44
N LYS A 279 -27.74 2.63 -18.31
CA LYS A 279 -28.65 1.50 -18.20
C LYS A 279 -29.56 1.67 -17.00
N ALA A 280 -30.86 1.70 -17.25
CA ALA A 280 -31.84 1.76 -16.18
C ALA A 280 -31.74 0.50 -15.28
N GLY A 281 -31.67 0.72 -13.98
CA GLY A 281 -31.79 -0.31 -12.97
C GLY A 281 -33.20 -0.37 -12.36
N ARG A 282 -33.40 -1.21 -11.35
CA ARG A 282 -34.67 -1.30 -10.60
C ARG A 282 -35.11 0.03 -9.97
N ASN A 283 -34.11 0.82 -9.54
CA ASN A 283 -34.34 2.10 -8.85
C ASN A 283 -34.50 3.30 -9.83
N GLY A 284 -34.67 3.04 -11.13
CA GLY A 284 -34.80 4.05 -12.15
C GLY A 284 -33.60 4.18 -13.08
N PRO A 285 -33.45 5.28 -13.81
CA PRO A 285 -32.33 5.55 -14.70
C PRO A 285 -30.99 5.55 -13.98
N ALA A 286 -29.91 5.24 -14.69
CA ALA A 286 -28.57 5.42 -14.17
C ALA A 286 -28.34 6.87 -13.73
N THR A 287 -27.56 7.08 -12.70
CA THR A 287 -27.23 8.40 -12.16
C THR A 287 -25.71 8.60 -12.07
N ASP A 288 -25.31 9.85 -12.19
CA ASP A 288 -23.92 10.24 -11.94
C ASP A 288 -23.48 9.79 -10.53
N SER A 289 -22.24 9.40 -10.40
CA SER A 289 -21.64 8.96 -9.14
C SER A 289 -20.73 10.03 -8.57
N TYR A 290 -20.93 10.33 -7.31
CA TYR A 290 -20.09 11.26 -6.54
C TYR A 290 -19.62 10.55 -5.28
N SER A 291 -18.30 10.56 -5.03
CA SER A 291 -17.73 9.97 -3.83
C SER A 291 -16.66 10.93 -3.27
N ASP A 292 -16.92 11.39 -2.07
CA ASP A 292 -16.01 12.27 -1.35
C ASP A 292 -15.47 11.55 -0.12
N TYR A 293 -14.14 11.63 0.07
CA TYR A 293 -13.46 11.06 1.23
C TYR A 293 -12.56 12.11 1.86
N TYR A 294 -12.62 12.19 3.17
CA TYR A 294 -11.75 13.05 3.99
C TYR A 294 -11.04 12.19 5.02
N ARG A 295 -9.74 12.38 5.18
CA ARG A 295 -8.96 11.78 6.26
C ARG A 295 -8.21 12.88 6.99
N THR A 296 -8.27 12.86 8.31
CA THR A 296 -7.43 13.69 9.16
C THR A 296 -6.71 12.78 10.15
N ASP A 297 -5.43 12.98 10.29
CA ASP A 297 -4.56 12.22 11.17
C ASP A 297 -3.81 13.17 12.10
N TYR A 298 -3.86 12.87 13.39
CA TYR A 298 -3.10 13.55 14.42
C TYR A 298 -2.26 12.51 15.15
N SER A 299 -0.97 12.75 15.31
CA SER A 299 -0.17 11.87 16.14
C SER A 299 0.89 12.61 16.96
N ILE A 300 1.20 12.03 18.11
CA ILE A 300 2.36 12.39 18.93
C ILE A 300 3.20 11.13 18.98
N ASN A 301 4.47 11.24 18.55
CA ASN A 301 5.40 10.14 18.51
C ASN A 301 6.61 10.47 19.38
N HIS A 302 7.06 9.52 20.16
CA HIS A 302 8.29 9.61 20.93
C HIS A 302 9.24 8.51 20.48
N ARG A 303 10.48 8.89 20.16
CA ARG A 303 11.60 7.99 19.96
C ARG A 303 12.71 8.38 20.94
N GLY A 304 13.32 7.40 21.58
CA GLY A 304 14.38 7.73 22.51
C GLY A 304 15.05 6.53 23.13
N GLU A 305 16.01 6.85 23.99
CA GLU A 305 16.79 5.88 24.75
C GLU A 305 16.57 6.12 26.25
N LEU A 306 16.12 5.10 26.95
CA LEU A 306 15.92 5.07 28.40
C LEU A 306 16.96 4.12 29.00
N GLY A 307 18.17 4.63 29.25
CA GLY A 307 19.32 3.81 29.65
C GLY A 307 19.76 2.86 28.53
N ARG A 308 19.48 1.54 28.69
CA ARG A 308 19.78 0.54 27.66
C ARG A 308 18.60 0.22 26.76
N VAL A 309 17.44 0.81 27.02
CA VAL A 309 16.22 0.53 26.29
C VAL A 309 16.00 1.59 25.23
N LYS A 310 16.00 1.20 23.96
CA LYS A 310 15.50 2.02 22.85
C LYS A 310 13.98 1.92 22.84
N THR A 311 13.28 3.05 22.75
CA THR A 311 11.82 3.10 22.80
C THR A 311 11.27 3.87 21.62
N GLN A 312 10.15 3.38 21.08
CA GLN A 312 9.32 4.08 20.12
C GLN A 312 7.86 3.94 20.55
N SER A 313 7.19 5.06 20.76
CA SER A 313 5.81 5.07 21.21
C SER A 313 5.04 6.13 20.44
N TYR A 314 3.77 5.86 20.14
CA TYR A 314 2.91 6.88 19.55
C TYR A 314 1.48 6.81 20.10
N LEU A 315 0.84 7.96 20.09
CA LEU A 315 -0.59 8.12 20.23
C LEU A 315 -1.11 8.75 18.92
N GLN A 316 -2.00 8.04 18.24
CA GLN A 316 -2.58 8.47 16.97
C GLN A 316 -4.10 8.54 17.08
N ARG A 317 -4.70 9.59 16.50
CA ARG A 317 -6.13 9.69 16.24
C ARG A 317 -6.35 9.93 14.76
N GLU A 318 -7.00 8.98 14.11
CA GLU A 318 -7.33 9.01 12.69
C GLU A 318 -8.84 9.16 12.52
N GLU A 319 -9.27 10.20 11.84
CA GLU A 319 -10.67 10.48 11.51
C GLU A 319 -10.86 10.36 9.99
N THR A 320 -11.74 9.47 9.56
CA THR A 320 -12.04 9.25 8.15
C THR A 320 -13.53 9.43 7.91
N LYS A 321 -13.89 10.22 6.90
CA LYS A 321 -15.28 10.52 6.57
C LYS A 321 -15.58 10.20 5.09
N ASN A 322 -16.76 9.64 4.87
CA ASN A 322 -17.37 9.48 3.56
C ASN A 322 -18.75 10.16 3.58
N PRO A 323 -18.81 11.50 3.34
CA PRO A 323 -20.08 12.24 3.39
C PRO A 323 -21.12 11.77 2.38
N SER A 324 -20.65 11.27 1.21
CA SER A 324 -21.54 10.75 0.16
C SER A 324 -22.36 9.54 0.63
N ARG A 325 -21.90 8.88 1.70
CA ARG A 325 -22.55 7.72 2.33
C ARG A 325 -22.97 7.96 3.77
N ASN A 326 -22.79 9.17 4.31
CA ASN A 326 -23.01 9.50 5.71
C ASN A 326 -22.26 8.55 6.66
N MET A 327 -20.98 8.31 6.38
CA MET A 327 -20.10 7.44 7.18
C MET A 327 -18.97 8.25 7.79
N GLU A 328 -18.65 7.94 9.05
CA GLU A 328 -17.48 8.46 9.77
C GLU A 328 -16.86 7.33 10.59
N ALA A 329 -15.55 7.19 10.52
CA ALA A 329 -14.79 6.28 11.39
C ALA A 329 -13.69 7.05 12.12
N VAL A 330 -13.56 6.77 13.40
CA VAL A 330 -12.51 7.30 14.26
C VAL A 330 -11.73 6.13 14.86
N ASN A 331 -10.42 6.12 14.64
CA ASN A 331 -9.52 5.15 15.23
C ASN A 331 -8.56 5.87 16.17
N THR A 332 -8.50 5.46 17.43
CA THR A 332 -7.52 5.97 18.41
C THR A 332 -6.59 4.82 18.77
N THR A 333 -5.31 5.00 18.47
CA THR A 333 -4.27 3.97 18.68
C THR A 333 -3.19 4.49 19.60
N PHE A 334 -2.90 3.76 20.66
CA PHE A 334 -1.64 3.86 21.40
C PHE A 334 -0.80 2.65 21.09
N ASN A 335 0.49 2.85 20.77
CA ASN A 335 1.43 1.76 20.55
C ASN A 335 2.77 2.11 21.17
N THR A 336 3.44 1.12 21.74
CA THR A 336 4.83 1.22 22.23
C THR A 336 5.60 -0.02 21.87
N ILE A 337 6.81 0.15 21.37
CA ILE A 337 7.79 -0.89 21.15
C ILE A 337 9.09 -0.48 21.78
N ASN A 338 9.71 -1.41 22.50
CA ASN A 338 10.94 -1.19 23.24
C ASN A 338 11.92 -2.29 22.85
N GLN A 339 13.20 -1.96 22.75
CA GLN A 339 14.27 -2.87 22.43
C GLN A 339 15.38 -2.77 23.46
N ILE A 340 15.92 -3.91 23.86
CA ILE A 340 17.06 -4.02 24.76
C ILE A 340 18.02 -5.11 24.26
N GLU A 341 19.30 -4.82 24.29
CA GLU A 341 20.36 -5.79 23.99
C GLU A 341 20.85 -6.44 25.29
N LEU A 342 20.74 -7.76 25.39
CA LEU A 342 21.11 -8.58 26.55
C LEU A 342 22.10 -9.66 26.13
N GLY A 343 23.38 -9.27 25.96
CA GLY A 343 24.42 -10.17 25.44
C GLY A 343 24.09 -10.66 24.01
N PRO A 344 23.91 -11.97 23.77
CA PRO A 344 23.57 -12.48 22.44
C PRO A 344 22.10 -12.30 22.06
N HIS A 345 21.26 -11.77 22.96
CA HIS A 345 19.84 -11.58 22.78
C HIS A 345 19.51 -10.12 22.44
N ASN A 346 18.73 -9.93 21.39
CA ASN A 346 18.12 -8.64 21.05
C ASN A 346 16.61 -8.75 21.25
N VAL A 347 16.14 -8.26 22.39
CA VAL A 347 14.75 -8.42 22.84
C VAL A 347 13.95 -7.18 22.52
N SER A 348 12.89 -7.33 21.74
CA SER A 348 11.85 -6.32 21.50
C SER A 348 10.58 -6.70 22.25
N PHE A 349 9.96 -5.74 22.93
CA PHE A 349 8.70 -5.97 23.62
C PHE A 349 7.83 -4.72 23.59
N GLY A 350 6.54 -4.89 23.70
CA GLY A 350 5.65 -3.75 23.61
C GLY A 350 4.19 -4.06 23.84
N GLY A 351 3.38 -3.04 23.60
CA GLY A 351 1.94 -3.13 23.75
C GLY A 351 1.19 -2.16 22.85
N MET A 352 -0.05 -2.47 22.57
CA MET A 352 -0.95 -1.69 21.73
C MET A 352 -2.32 -1.60 22.39
N TYR A 353 -2.98 -0.46 22.24
CA TYR A 353 -4.41 -0.29 22.49
C TYR A 353 -5.04 0.36 21.26
N LEU A 354 -6.17 -0.15 20.81
CA LEU A 354 -6.94 0.37 19.69
C LEU A 354 -8.40 0.51 20.10
N GLN A 355 -8.96 1.70 19.89
CA GLN A 355 -10.39 1.98 19.93
C GLN A 355 -10.84 2.30 18.51
N GLU A 356 -11.86 1.59 18.04
CA GLU A 356 -12.51 1.79 16.74
C GLU A 356 -13.95 2.26 16.95
N ASP A 357 -14.30 3.41 16.42
CA ASP A 357 -15.65 3.98 16.46
C ASP A 357 -16.12 4.20 15.01
N LEU A 358 -17.30 3.69 14.67
CA LEU A 358 -17.88 3.80 13.33
C LEU A 358 -19.32 4.31 13.42
N ASP A 359 -19.56 5.49 12.87
CA ASP A 359 -20.89 6.00 12.56
C ASP A 359 -21.21 5.73 11.09
N ASP A 360 -22.22 4.90 10.83
CA ASP A 360 -22.63 4.49 9.49
C ASP A 360 -24.16 4.56 9.36
N LYS A 361 -24.64 5.65 8.80
CA LYS A 361 -26.06 5.86 8.50
C LYS A 361 -26.52 5.16 7.21
N GLY A 362 -25.63 4.37 6.60
CA GLY A 362 -25.90 3.58 5.41
C GLY A 362 -26.52 2.21 5.68
N ASN A 363 -26.95 1.95 6.92
CA ASN A 363 -27.74 0.76 7.23
C ASN A 363 -29.07 0.80 6.48
N GLN A 364 -29.30 -0.19 5.64
CA GLN A 364 -30.48 -0.26 4.76
C GLN A 364 -31.45 -1.38 5.17
N LEU A 365 -31.23 -1.98 6.34
CA LEU A 365 -32.14 -2.95 6.94
C LEU A 365 -33.14 -2.22 7.84
N LEU A 366 -34.40 -2.24 7.44
CA LEU A 366 -35.51 -1.60 8.15
C LEU A 366 -36.29 -2.67 8.93
N ILE A 367 -35.84 -2.96 10.15
CA ILE A 367 -36.53 -3.95 10.99
C ILE A 367 -37.80 -3.33 11.59
N PRO A 368 -38.98 -3.96 11.40
CA PRO A 368 -40.22 -3.42 11.95
C PRO A 368 -40.13 -3.19 13.47
N GLY A 369 -40.45 -1.99 13.90
CA GLY A 369 -40.48 -1.61 15.33
C GLY A 369 -39.09 -1.35 15.96
N LYS A 370 -38.02 -1.29 15.17
CA LYS A 370 -36.66 -0.93 15.65
C LYS A 370 -36.12 0.26 14.86
N GLU A 371 -35.37 1.12 15.55
CA GLU A 371 -34.55 2.12 14.89
C GLU A 371 -33.33 1.46 14.24
N PRO A 372 -32.91 1.89 13.03
CA PRO A 372 -31.71 1.36 12.37
C PRO A 372 -30.45 1.62 13.19
N ILE A 373 -29.65 0.59 13.42
CA ILE A 373 -28.33 0.72 14.04
C ILE A 373 -27.45 1.55 13.12
N SER A 374 -26.83 2.61 13.66
CA SER A 374 -25.93 3.49 12.90
C SER A 374 -24.57 3.68 13.55
N SER A 375 -24.39 3.30 14.82
CA SER A 375 -23.12 3.44 15.53
C SER A 375 -22.63 2.08 16.01
N LEU A 376 -21.35 1.80 15.79
CA LEU A 376 -20.68 0.58 16.17
C LEU A 376 -19.31 0.93 16.73
N ASP A 377 -18.91 0.28 17.81
CA ASP A 377 -17.60 0.47 18.42
C ASP A 377 -16.95 -0.87 18.80
N ARG A 378 -15.65 -0.84 19.02
CA ARG A 378 -14.86 -1.97 19.47
C ARG A 378 -13.53 -1.52 20.04
N SER A 379 -13.13 -2.12 21.15
CA SER A 379 -11.81 -1.95 21.72
C SER A 379 -10.98 -3.25 21.65
N SER A 380 -9.67 -3.08 21.53
CA SER A 380 -8.72 -4.18 21.62
C SER A 380 -7.40 -3.73 22.21
N TRP A 381 -6.68 -4.64 22.84
CA TRP A 381 -5.31 -4.42 23.29
C TRP A 381 -4.43 -5.63 23.01
N ALA A 382 -3.13 -5.38 22.94
CA ALA A 382 -2.15 -6.43 22.72
C ALA A 382 -0.89 -6.23 23.55
N LEU A 383 -0.24 -7.34 23.88
CA LEU A 383 1.12 -7.41 24.40
C LEU A 383 1.94 -8.33 23.53
N PHE A 384 3.18 -7.98 23.24
CA PHE A 384 4.07 -8.79 22.42
C PHE A 384 5.51 -8.75 22.92
N ALA A 385 6.24 -9.84 22.62
CA ALA A 385 7.65 -9.93 22.79
C ALA A 385 8.27 -10.72 21.62
N GLU A 386 9.43 -10.28 21.18
CA GLU A 386 10.27 -10.93 20.17
C GLU A 386 11.71 -10.97 20.68
N ASP A 387 12.37 -12.10 20.57
CA ASP A 387 13.78 -12.26 20.88
C ASP A 387 14.52 -12.77 19.65
N THR A 388 15.52 -12.01 19.21
CA THR A 388 16.51 -12.47 18.24
C THR A 388 17.77 -12.91 18.99
N TRP A 389 17.93 -14.23 19.09
CA TRP A 389 19.06 -14.85 19.72
C TRP A 389 20.17 -15.13 18.68
N ASN A 390 21.30 -14.43 18.81
CA ASN A 390 22.52 -14.66 18.03
C ASN A 390 23.26 -15.87 18.65
N ILE A 391 22.91 -17.07 18.19
CA ILE A 391 23.49 -18.33 18.71
C ILE A 391 25.00 -18.38 18.42
N VAL A 392 25.34 -17.99 17.19
CA VAL A 392 26.73 -17.72 16.73
C VAL A 392 26.68 -16.56 15.74
N ASP A 393 27.81 -15.96 15.41
CA ASP A 393 27.86 -14.78 14.49
C ASP A 393 27.18 -15.03 13.13
N SER A 394 27.22 -16.27 12.67
CA SER A 394 26.65 -16.67 11.38
C SER A 394 25.21 -17.18 11.46
N PHE A 395 24.66 -17.40 12.66
CA PHE A 395 23.31 -17.97 12.80
C PHE A 395 22.54 -17.35 13.95
N ASN A 396 21.38 -16.77 13.62
CA ASN A 396 20.43 -16.27 14.60
C ASN A 396 19.06 -16.94 14.45
N VAL A 397 18.33 -16.98 15.55
CA VAL A 397 16.94 -17.45 15.63
C VAL A 397 16.09 -16.36 16.26
N THR A 398 15.05 -15.93 15.57
CA THR A 398 14.05 -15.00 16.09
C THR A 398 12.81 -15.77 16.49
N THR A 399 12.40 -15.59 17.74
CA THR A 399 11.14 -16.09 18.26
C THR A 399 10.25 -14.95 18.70
N SER A 400 8.98 -14.98 18.33
CA SER A 400 8.01 -13.93 18.70
C SER A 400 6.72 -14.53 19.18
N LEU A 401 6.11 -13.88 20.16
CA LEU A 401 4.80 -14.22 20.67
C LEU A 401 4.01 -12.94 20.95
N ARG A 402 2.80 -12.88 20.40
CA ARG A 402 1.85 -11.79 20.66
C ARG A 402 0.53 -12.36 21.18
N LEU A 403 0.01 -11.70 22.18
CA LEU A 403 -1.36 -11.87 22.69
C LEU A 403 -2.18 -10.66 22.31
N ASP A 404 -3.20 -10.85 21.50
CA ASP A 404 -4.25 -9.88 21.25
C ASP A 404 -5.49 -10.23 22.07
N LYS A 405 -6.13 -9.23 22.65
CA LYS A 405 -7.41 -9.33 23.34
C LYS A 405 -8.38 -8.35 22.73
N ASP A 406 -9.37 -8.90 22.05
CA ASP A 406 -10.48 -8.16 21.45
C ASP A 406 -11.72 -8.32 22.35
N GLU A 407 -12.53 -7.29 22.53
CA GLU A 407 -13.70 -7.32 23.41
C GLU A 407 -14.77 -8.31 22.90
N LYS A 408 -14.89 -8.50 21.57
CA LYS A 408 -15.88 -9.39 20.94
C LYS A 408 -15.33 -10.80 20.72
N PHE A 409 -14.06 -10.91 20.26
CA PHE A 409 -13.48 -12.17 19.81
C PHE A 409 -12.57 -12.85 20.85
N GLY A 410 -12.41 -12.23 22.01
CA GLY A 410 -11.58 -12.80 23.08
C GLY A 410 -10.09 -12.74 22.78
N SER A 411 -9.36 -13.78 23.18
CA SER A 411 -7.89 -13.81 23.10
C SER A 411 -7.40 -14.57 21.89
N HIS A 412 -6.36 -14.06 21.24
CA HIS A 412 -5.67 -14.70 20.14
C HIS A 412 -4.15 -14.63 20.34
N TRP A 413 -3.45 -15.76 20.05
CA TRP A 413 -2.00 -15.86 20.11
C TRP A 413 -1.41 -15.95 18.71
N SER A 414 -0.39 -15.16 18.42
CA SER A 414 0.34 -15.14 17.16
C SER A 414 1.82 -15.47 17.37
N PRO A 415 2.22 -16.75 17.34
CA PRO A 415 3.60 -17.16 17.41
C PRO A 415 4.32 -17.02 16.06
N LYS A 416 5.67 -16.81 16.14
CA LYS A 416 6.61 -16.84 15.01
C LYS A 416 7.92 -17.47 15.46
N VAL A 417 8.53 -18.27 14.60
CA VAL A 417 9.91 -18.77 14.74
C VAL A 417 10.58 -18.66 13.40
N TYR A 418 11.73 -18.02 13.35
CA TYR A 418 12.44 -17.72 12.12
C TYR A 418 13.96 -17.80 12.31
N GLY A 419 14.65 -18.52 11.43
CA GLY A 419 16.09 -18.63 11.44
C GLY A 419 16.72 -17.84 10.29
N VAL A 420 17.87 -17.25 10.53
CA VAL A 420 18.74 -16.62 9.52
C VAL A 420 20.14 -17.18 9.66
N TRP A 421 20.64 -17.77 8.59
CA TRP A 421 21.97 -18.38 8.54
C TRP A 421 22.81 -17.74 7.42
N SER A 422 23.80 -16.96 7.81
CA SER A 422 24.86 -16.48 6.92
C SER A 422 25.86 -17.60 6.74
N VAL A 423 25.67 -18.44 5.71
CA VAL A 423 26.54 -19.61 5.42
C VAL A 423 27.98 -19.15 5.21
N ASN A 424 28.15 -18.04 4.52
CA ASN A 424 29.37 -17.27 4.33
C ASN A 424 28.96 -15.85 3.86
N ASP A 425 29.91 -15.02 3.48
CA ASP A 425 29.69 -13.62 3.06
C ASP A 425 28.80 -13.50 1.81
N GLN A 426 28.75 -14.56 0.99
CA GLN A 426 27.97 -14.59 -0.26
C GLN A 426 26.60 -15.23 -0.12
N TRP A 427 26.41 -16.16 0.82
CA TRP A 427 25.18 -16.96 0.91
C TRP A 427 24.47 -16.75 2.23
N THR A 428 23.19 -16.37 2.16
CA THR A 428 22.31 -16.30 3.32
C THR A 428 21.08 -17.16 3.09
N VAL A 429 20.78 -18.04 4.04
CA VAL A 429 19.57 -18.87 4.07
C VAL A 429 18.69 -18.36 5.19
N LYS A 430 17.42 -18.12 4.88
CA LYS A 430 16.41 -17.69 5.85
C LYS A 430 15.22 -18.62 5.79
N GLY A 431 14.53 -18.83 6.89
CA GLY A 431 13.28 -19.58 6.86
C GLY A 431 12.64 -19.71 8.21
N GLY A 432 11.34 -20.01 8.17
CA GLY A 432 10.60 -20.14 9.41
C GLY A 432 9.12 -20.34 9.22
N VAL A 433 8.43 -20.25 10.35
CA VAL A 433 6.99 -20.34 10.47
C VAL A 433 6.46 -19.07 11.14
N SER A 434 5.48 -18.45 10.53
CA SER A 434 4.80 -17.28 11.08
C SER A 434 3.28 -17.46 10.99
N THR A 435 2.56 -16.85 11.94
CA THR A 435 1.11 -16.89 11.97
C THR A 435 0.53 -15.50 11.81
N GLY A 436 -0.67 -15.45 11.25
CA GLY A 436 -1.44 -14.23 11.12
C GLY A 436 -2.89 -14.46 11.48
N TYR A 437 -3.56 -13.40 11.87
CA TYR A 437 -5.00 -13.44 12.07
C TYR A 437 -5.63 -12.12 11.64
N LYS A 438 -6.97 -12.17 11.46
CA LYS A 438 -7.78 -11.00 11.13
C LYS A 438 -9.13 -11.10 11.82
N THR A 439 -9.48 -10.06 12.56
CA THR A 439 -10.82 -9.92 13.13
C THR A 439 -11.84 -9.54 12.07
N PRO A 440 -13.08 -10.03 12.15
CA PRO A 440 -14.17 -9.56 11.29
C PRO A 440 -14.37 -8.06 11.43
N ALA A 441 -14.76 -7.39 10.33
CA ALA A 441 -15.10 -5.97 10.34
C ALA A 441 -16.33 -5.70 11.23
N LEU A 442 -16.42 -4.52 11.84
CA LEU A 442 -17.49 -4.14 12.77
C LEU A 442 -18.89 -4.47 12.23
N ARG A 443 -19.21 -4.05 11.02
CA ARG A 443 -20.52 -4.32 10.37
C ARG A 443 -20.78 -5.81 10.14
N ALA A 444 -19.74 -6.57 9.91
CA ALA A 444 -19.88 -7.98 9.56
C ALA A 444 -20.45 -8.85 10.70
N THR A 445 -20.41 -8.34 11.93
CA THR A 445 -20.82 -9.08 13.14
C THR A 445 -22.18 -8.66 13.70
N VAL A 446 -22.92 -7.81 13.00
CA VAL A 446 -24.21 -7.26 13.48
C VAL A 446 -25.33 -7.70 12.56
N ALA A 447 -26.23 -8.58 13.06
CA ALA A 447 -27.33 -9.15 12.29
C ALA A 447 -28.38 -8.09 11.87
N GLU A 448 -28.51 -7.02 12.64
CA GLU A 448 -29.41 -5.89 12.41
C GLU A 448 -28.77 -4.83 11.51
N TRP A 449 -27.56 -5.05 11.00
CA TRP A 449 -26.93 -4.17 10.03
C TRP A 449 -26.92 -4.81 8.65
N GLY A 450 -27.57 -4.18 7.68
CA GLY A 450 -27.69 -4.67 6.31
C GLY A 450 -27.24 -3.66 5.27
N GLN A 451 -26.45 -4.13 4.31
CA GLN A 451 -26.02 -3.37 3.15
C GLN A 451 -26.77 -3.82 1.89
N ALA A 452 -27.45 -2.88 1.21
CA ALA A 452 -28.08 -3.19 -0.06
C ALA A 452 -27.05 -3.66 -1.11
N THR A 453 -27.45 -4.63 -1.89
CA THR A 453 -26.71 -5.22 -2.99
C THR A 453 -27.65 -5.58 -4.13
N GLY A 454 -27.13 -6.10 -5.25
CA GLY A 454 -27.96 -6.49 -6.40
C GLY A 454 -27.91 -5.51 -7.57
N GLY A 455 -27.01 -4.50 -7.51
CA GLY A 455 -26.69 -3.62 -8.65
C GLY A 455 -27.87 -2.80 -9.17
N GLY A 456 -28.91 -2.54 -8.35
CA GLY A 456 -30.14 -1.86 -8.76
C GLY A 456 -31.11 -2.74 -9.55
N SER A 457 -30.77 -3.99 -9.88
CA SER A 457 -31.67 -4.91 -10.61
C SER A 457 -32.55 -5.76 -9.68
N SER A 458 -32.13 -5.93 -8.41
CA SER A 458 -32.87 -6.69 -7.41
C SER A 458 -32.71 -6.07 -6.02
N LYS A 459 -33.72 -6.24 -5.15
CA LYS A 459 -33.66 -5.83 -3.74
C LYS A 459 -32.91 -6.92 -2.95
N GLY A 460 -31.59 -6.88 -2.98
CA GLY A 460 -30.74 -7.76 -2.20
C GLY A 460 -30.13 -7.07 -0.99
N VAL A 461 -29.85 -7.82 0.07
CA VAL A 461 -29.14 -7.34 1.24
C VAL A 461 -28.04 -8.31 1.66
N ILE A 462 -26.91 -7.75 2.12
CA ILE A 462 -25.84 -8.48 2.81
C ILE A 462 -25.96 -8.09 4.27
N VAL A 463 -26.17 -9.05 5.15
CA VAL A 463 -26.32 -8.83 6.59
C VAL A 463 -25.14 -9.37 7.37
N GLY A 464 -24.92 -8.83 8.56
CA GLY A 464 -23.87 -9.31 9.47
C GLY A 464 -24.24 -10.64 10.13
N ASN A 465 -23.21 -11.34 10.66
CA ASN A 465 -23.34 -12.60 11.38
C ASN A 465 -22.56 -12.51 12.70
N PRO A 466 -23.26 -12.51 13.85
CA PRO A 466 -22.63 -12.45 15.19
C PRO A 466 -21.71 -13.64 15.50
N ASP A 467 -21.91 -14.78 14.83
CA ASP A 467 -21.16 -16.02 15.07
C ASP A 467 -19.81 -16.09 14.33
N LEU A 468 -19.45 -15.03 13.62
CA LEU A 468 -18.16 -14.95 12.89
C LEU A 468 -16.98 -15.08 13.86
N LYS A 469 -16.00 -15.85 13.41
CA LYS A 469 -14.71 -16.05 14.08
C LYS A 469 -13.60 -15.32 13.33
N PRO A 470 -12.50 -14.94 13.99
CA PRO A 470 -11.33 -14.42 13.32
C PRO A 470 -10.75 -15.41 12.30
N GLU A 471 -10.35 -14.88 11.14
CA GLU A 471 -9.63 -15.62 10.12
C GLU A 471 -8.18 -15.83 10.56
N LYS A 472 -7.54 -16.93 10.16
CA LYS A 472 -6.19 -17.33 10.59
C LYS A 472 -5.35 -17.81 9.42
N SER A 473 -4.06 -17.52 9.47
CA SER A 473 -3.08 -18.08 8.53
C SER A 473 -1.86 -18.63 9.24
N THR A 474 -1.24 -19.64 8.62
CA THR A 474 0.08 -20.15 8.99
C THR A 474 0.92 -20.21 7.74
N ASN A 475 2.03 -19.49 7.73
CA ASN A 475 2.98 -19.43 6.62
C ASN A 475 4.26 -20.17 6.96
N TYR A 476 4.72 -20.96 6.01
CA TYR A 476 6.02 -21.63 6.00
C TYR A 476 6.81 -21.06 4.85
N GLU A 477 8.04 -20.60 5.08
CA GLU A 477 8.88 -20.13 4.01
C GLU A 477 10.36 -20.47 4.19
N VAL A 478 11.05 -20.61 3.06
CA VAL A 478 12.50 -20.70 2.98
C VAL A 478 12.97 -19.79 1.86
N SER A 479 13.99 -18.99 2.14
CA SER A 479 14.63 -18.08 1.19
C SER A 479 16.13 -18.34 1.15
N ILE A 480 16.69 -18.37 -0.03
CA ILE A 480 18.14 -18.44 -0.28
C ILE A 480 18.52 -17.19 -1.05
N ASN A 481 19.47 -16.43 -0.52
CA ASN A 481 19.99 -15.23 -1.14
C ASN A 481 21.47 -15.40 -1.41
N TRP A 482 21.90 -14.98 -2.58
CA TRP A 482 23.28 -15.00 -3.03
C TRP A 482 23.72 -13.61 -3.49
N ASP A 483 24.92 -13.24 -3.08
CA ASP A 483 25.59 -11.98 -3.41
C ASP A 483 27.03 -12.31 -3.79
N ASN A 484 27.41 -12.06 -5.04
CA ASN A 484 28.79 -12.33 -5.46
C ASN A 484 29.81 -11.33 -4.89
N LEU A 485 29.35 -10.36 -4.08
CA LEU A 485 30.12 -9.29 -3.46
C LEU A 485 30.77 -8.32 -4.47
N ASP A 486 30.29 -8.35 -5.71
CA ASP A 486 30.75 -7.51 -6.79
C ASP A 486 29.58 -6.81 -7.49
N ASN A 487 28.87 -7.50 -8.34
CA ASN A 487 27.90 -6.86 -9.24
C ASN A 487 26.59 -7.64 -9.42
N ILE A 488 26.41 -8.78 -8.75
CA ILE A 488 25.20 -9.61 -8.87
C ILE A 488 24.67 -9.99 -7.50
N THR A 489 23.37 -9.75 -7.29
CA THR A 489 22.61 -10.34 -6.19
C THR A 489 21.42 -11.12 -6.75
N ALA A 490 21.16 -12.30 -6.19
CA ALA A 490 20.02 -13.14 -6.57
C ALA A 490 19.37 -13.75 -5.34
N GLY A 491 18.07 -13.98 -5.43
CA GLY A 491 17.31 -14.59 -4.34
C GLY A 491 16.21 -15.52 -4.87
N VAL A 492 15.92 -16.56 -4.11
CA VAL A 492 14.80 -17.47 -4.33
C VAL A 492 14.08 -17.69 -3.01
N THR A 493 12.78 -17.49 -2.98
CA THR A 493 11.92 -17.76 -1.84
C THR A 493 10.82 -18.73 -2.24
N VAL A 494 10.66 -19.81 -1.47
CA VAL A 494 9.53 -20.75 -1.59
C VAL A 494 8.65 -20.56 -0.36
N PHE A 495 7.35 -20.44 -0.57
CA PHE A 495 6.39 -20.24 0.51
C PHE A 495 5.16 -21.13 0.35
N ASN A 496 4.53 -21.44 1.50
CA ASN A 496 3.24 -22.11 1.59
C ASN A 496 2.44 -21.51 2.76
N SER A 497 1.25 -21.00 2.49
CA SER A 497 0.37 -20.39 3.48
C SER A 497 -0.94 -21.16 3.56
N ASP A 498 -1.24 -21.71 4.73
CA ASP A 498 -2.53 -22.30 5.05
C ASP A 498 -3.45 -21.27 5.67
N PHE A 499 -4.64 -21.11 5.11
CA PHE A 499 -5.66 -20.18 5.54
C PHE A 499 -6.87 -20.95 6.09
N LYS A 500 -7.34 -20.57 7.30
CA LYS A 500 -8.48 -21.20 8.00
C LYS A 500 -9.50 -20.15 8.38
N ASP A 501 -10.75 -20.61 8.51
CA ASP A 501 -11.88 -19.78 8.94
C ASP A 501 -12.12 -18.56 8.03
N LYS A 502 -11.83 -18.71 6.73
CA LYS A 502 -12.02 -17.63 5.76
C LYS A 502 -13.47 -17.17 5.76
N ILE A 503 -13.68 -15.87 5.90
CA ILE A 503 -15.00 -15.25 5.82
C ILE A 503 -15.38 -15.11 4.35
N THR A 504 -16.49 -15.70 3.97
CA THR A 504 -17.04 -15.70 2.62
C THR A 504 -18.51 -15.27 2.67
N GLU A 505 -18.95 -14.57 1.62
CA GLU A 505 -20.37 -14.27 1.44
C GLU A 505 -21.07 -15.49 0.83
N ILE A 506 -22.11 -15.95 1.50
CA ILE A 506 -22.97 -17.03 1.01
C ILE A 506 -24.38 -16.52 0.79
N ARG A 507 -25.08 -17.12 -0.16
CA ARG A 507 -26.49 -16.88 -0.41
C ARG A 507 -27.32 -17.65 0.61
N HIS A 508 -27.96 -16.94 1.55
CA HIS A 508 -28.83 -17.55 2.57
C HIS A 508 -30.18 -17.96 1.97
N CYS A 509 -30.82 -17.06 1.26
CA CYS A 509 -32.03 -17.33 0.49
C CYS A 509 -32.05 -16.53 -0.82
N SER A 510 -32.77 -17.04 -1.81
CA SER A 510 -32.93 -16.45 -3.13
C SER A 510 -34.33 -16.74 -3.62
N GLY A 511 -35.07 -15.69 -3.92
CA GLY A 511 -36.32 -15.76 -4.70
C GLY A 511 -36.08 -15.38 -6.16
N ASP A 512 -37.14 -15.43 -6.96
CA ASP A 512 -37.12 -14.84 -8.29
C ASP A 512 -37.04 -13.31 -8.18
N ALA A 513 -36.31 -12.67 -9.10
CA ALA A 513 -36.16 -11.21 -9.09
C ALA A 513 -37.53 -10.51 -9.11
N GLY A 514 -37.76 -9.63 -8.12
CA GLY A 514 -38.98 -8.88 -7.95
C GLY A 514 -40.11 -9.55 -7.14
N ARG A 515 -39.88 -10.81 -6.64
CA ARG A 515 -40.89 -11.51 -5.82
C ARG A 515 -40.78 -11.23 -4.33
N LEU A 516 -39.65 -10.73 -3.85
CA LEU A 516 -39.42 -10.46 -2.42
C LEU A 516 -39.71 -11.68 -1.51
N ASP A 517 -39.26 -12.86 -1.90
CA ASP A 517 -39.59 -14.13 -1.22
C ASP A 517 -38.65 -14.44 -0.04
N CYS A 518 -37.63 -13.62 0.21
CA CYS A 518 -36.68 -13.81 1.30
C CYS A 518 -37.00 -12.88 2.47
N ASP A 519 -37.36 -13.45 3.62
CA ASP A 519 -37.54 -12.70 4.87
C ASP A 519 -36.21 -12.58 5.64
N TRP A 520 -35.91 -11.40 6.15
CA TRP A 520 -34.87 -11.19 7.14
C TRP A 520 -35.37 -10.22 8.22
N LEU A 521 -35.57 -10.74 9.41
CA LEU A 521 -36.04 -10.00 10.58
C LEU A 521 -37.34 -9.20 10.32
N GLY A 522 -38.22 -9.74 9.46
CA GLY A 522 -39.51 -9.14 9.11
C GLY A 522 -39.47 -8.20 7.90
N GLU A 523 -38.33 -8.00 7.25
CA GLU A 523 -38.22 -7.28 5.97
C GLU A 523 -38.02 -8.25 4.82
N GLN A 524 -38.72 -7.98 3.68
CA GLN A 524 -38.74 -8.84 2.51
C GLN A 524 -37.72 -8.40 1.45
N PHE A 525 -36.97 -9.35 0.87
CA PHE A 525 -35.95 -9.18 -0.13
C PHE A 525 -36.09 -10.17 -1.30
N ASP A 526 -35.53 -9.86 -2.45
CA ASP A 526 -35.33 -10.82 -3.54
C ASP A 526 -34.28 -11.86 -3.13
N PHE A 527 -33.27 -11.46 -2.35
CA PHE A 527 -32.30 -12.35 -1.76
C PHE A 527 -31.60 -11.73 -0.52
N VAL A 528 -31.16 -12.61 0.33
CA VAL A 528 -30.31 -12.27 1.48
C VAL A 528 -28.99 -13.03 1.39
N SER A 529 -27.88 -12.34 1.60
CA SER A 529 -26.55 -12.93 1.76
C SER A 529 -26.06 -12.75 3.20
N LEU A 530 -25.42 -13.78 3.71
CA LEU A 530 -24.74 -13.80 5.01
C LEU A 530 -23.23 -13.93 4.81
N ARG A 531 -22.47 -13.51 5.81
CA ARG A 531 -21.06 -13.85 5.91
C ARG A 531 -20.87 -15.03 6.86
N GLU A 532 -20.07 -16.00 6.45
CA GLU A 532 -19.76 -17.20 7.25
C GLU A 532 -18.29 -17.55 7.17
N ASN A 533 -17.77 -18.19 8.23
CA ASN A 533 -16.45 -18.83 8.22
C ASN A 533 -16.58 -20.20 7.58
N VAL A 534 -16.39 -20.31 6.29
CA VAL A 534 -16.70 -21.57 5.60
C VAL A 534 -15.49 -22.35 5.16
N ASP A 535 -14.31 -21.69 4.97
CA ASP A 535 -13.32 -22.29 4.11
C ASP A 535 -11.91 -22.36 4.66
N LYS A 536 -11.25 -23.45 4.27
CA LYS A 536 -9.79 -23.59 4.27
C LYS A 536 -9.31 -23.26 2.86
N ALA A 537 -8.23 -22.50 2.76
CA ALA A 537 -7.54 -22.24 1.50
C ALA A 537 -6.04 -22.43 1.68
N ASN A 538 -5.35 -22.64 0.59
CA ASN A 538 -3.91 -22.73 0.55
C ASN A 538 -3.39 -21.81 -0.55
N MET A 539 -2.29 -21.11 -0.27
CA MET A 539 -1.56 -20.28 -1.23
C MET A 539 -0.09 -20.69 -1.14
N ARG A 540 0.49 -21.05 -2.28
CA ARG A 540 1.88 -21.47 -2.37
C ARG A 540 2.54 -20.88 -3.58
N GLY A 541 3.86 -20.73 -3.53
CA GLY A 541 4.54 -20.15 -4.67
C GLY A 541 6.04 -20.09 -4.54
N VAL A 542 6.64 -19.52 -5.58
CA VAL A 542 8.06 -19.26 -5.70
C VAL A 542 8.24 -17.81 -6.13
N GLU A 543 9.13 -17.10 -5.47
CA GLU A 543 9.56 -15.75 -5.83
C GLU A 543 11.05 -15.77 -6.12
N THR A 544 11.47 -15.14 -7.21
CA THR A 544 12.87 -14.96 -7.54
C THR A 544 13.19 -13.51 -7.76
N THR A 545 14.39 -13.09 -7.41
CA THR A 545 14.91 -11.74 -7.62
C THR A 545 16.30 -11.82 -8.21
N LEU A 546 16.64 -10.90 -9.08
CA LEU A 546 17.97 -10.69 -9.64
C LEU A 546 18.24 -9.19 -9.75
N THR A 547 19.37 -8.75 -9.24
CA THR A 547 19.96 -7.45 -9.52
C THR A 547 21.34 -7.68 -10.10
N TRP A 548 21.62 -7.13 -11.26
CA TRP A 548 22.89 -7.29 -11.96
C TRP A 548 23.37 -5.97 -12.55
N GLN A 549 24.45 -5.45 -12.02
CA GLN A 549 25.17 -4.35 -12.63
C GLN A 549 26.02 -4.91 -13.78
N ALA A 550 25.36 -5.05 -14.98
CA ALA A 550 25.97 -5.67 -16.15
C ALA A 550 27.15 -4.89 -16.70
N LEU A 551 27.13 -3.57 -16.55
CA LEU A 551 28.20 -2.64 -16.84
C LEU A 551 28.23 -1.58 -15.70
N PRO A 552 29.31 -0.81 -15.51
CA PRO A 552 29.34 0.27 -14.53
C PRO A 552 28.18 1.28 -14.67
N THR A 553 27.65 1.42 -15.89
CA THR A 553 26.56 2.34 -16.25
C THR A 553 25.23 1.65 -16.51
N VAL A 554 25.15 0.30 -16.45
CA VAL A 554 23.92 -0.46 -16.77
C VAL A 554 23.57 -1.40 -15.63
N ASN A 555 22.39 -1.17 -15.05
CA ASN A 555 21.82 -2.03 -14.03
C ASN A 555 20.57 -2.74 -14.56
N LEU A 556 20.51 -4.05 -14.36
CA LEU A 556 19.36 -4.91 -14.65
C LEU A 556 18.75 -5.39 -13.34
N THR A 557 17.47 -5.12 -13.13
CA THR A 557 16.67 -5.77 -12.09
C THR A 557 15.61 -6.64 -12.72
N ALA A 558 15.45 -7.85 -12.21
CA ALA A 558 14.40 -8.75 -12.66
C ALA A 558 13.79 -9.50 -11.48
N ASN A 559 12.51 -9.79 -11.57
CA ASN A 559 11.86 -10.68 -10.62
C ASN A 559 10.79 -11.52 -11.33
N TYR A 560 10.62 -12.73 -10.79
CA TYR A 560 9.57 -13.65 -11.24
C TYR A 560 8.84 -14.17 -10.02
N THR A 561 7.52 -14.28 -10.14
CA THR A 561 6.64 -14.84 -9.12
C THR A 561 5.73 -15.88 -9.74
N TYR A 562 5.71 -17.06 -9.16
CA TYR A 562 4.69 -18.08 -9.36
C TYR A 562 3.81 -18.15 -8.12
N THR A 563 2.49 -18.07 -8.27
CA THR A 563 1.53 -18.19 -7.17
C THR A 563 0.38 -19.11 -7.59
N ASP A 564 0.18 -20.17 -6.81
CA ASP A 564 -0.96 -21.07 -6.91
C ASP A 564 -1.86 -20.91 -5.68
N THR A 565 -3.17 -20.80 -5.90
CA THR A 565 -4.16 -20.66 -4.84
C THR A 565 -5.25 -21.71 -4.99
N GLU A 566 -5.63 -22.37 -3.89
CA GLU A 566 -6.63 -23.43 -3.92
C GLU A 566 -7.56 -23.39 -2.72
N GLN A 567 -8.85 -23.52 -2.94
CA GLN A 567 -9.84 -23.74 -1.90
C GLN A 567 -9.79 -25.20 -1.47
N LYS A 568 -9.50 -25.47 -0.19
CA LYS A 568 -9.35 -26.82 0.36
C LYS A 568 -10.65 -27.40 0.93
N SER A 569 -11.69 -26.59 1.05
CA SER A 569 -13.01 -26.99 1.57
C SER A 569 -14.15 -26.23 0.87
N GLY A 570 -15.39 -26.55 1.25
CA GLY A 570 -16.59 -25.88 0.74
C GLY A 570 -17.01 -26.30 -0.67
N LYS A 571 -17.99 -25.59 -1.21
CA LYS A 571 -18.62 -25.84 -2.51
C LYS A 571 -17.63 -25.78 -3.69
N PHE A 572 -16.61 -24.98 -3.57
CA PHE A 572 -15.61 -24.71 -4.64
C PHE A 572 -14.26 -25.35 -4.33
N LYS A 573 -14.23 -26.45 -3.55
CA LYS A 573 -13.00 -27.22 -3.28
C LYS A 573 -12.26 -27.57 -4.57
N GLY A 574 -10.93 -27.38 -4.59
CA GLY A 574 -10.06 -27.61 -5.73
C GLY A 574 -10.06 -26.48 -6.76
N LYS A 575 -10.81 -25.40 -6.55
CA LYS A 575 -10.81 -24.22 -7.42
C LYS A 575 -9.90 -23.11 -6.88
N PRO A 576 -9.37 -22.25 -7.76
CA PRO A 576 -8.59 -21.09 -7.36
C PRO A 576 -9.38 -20.15 -6.43
N LEU A 577 -8.66 -19.48 -5.54
CA LEU A 577 -9.26 -18.61 -4.52
C LEU A 577 -9.51 -17.18 -5.04
N ASN A 578 -8.58 -16.65 -5.81
CA ASN A 578 -8.55 -15.23 -6.19
C ASN A 578 -8.22 -15.04 -7.67
N GLN A 579 -8.55 -13.84 -8.20
CA GLN A 579 -8.14 -13.38 -9.52
C GLN A 579 -6.63 -13.04 -9.53
N MET A 580 -5.79 -14.06 -9.54
CA MET A 580 -4.34 -13.90 -9.55
C MET A 580 -3.75 -14.47 -10.82
N PRO A 581 -2.83 -13.76 -11.50
CA PRO A 581 -2.00 -14.39 -12.52
C PRO A 581 -1.09 -15.42 -11.85
N GLU A 582 -1.04 -16.64 -12.40
CA GLU A 582 -0.16 -17.69 -11.86
C GLU A 582 1.32 -17.33 -12.03
N HIS A 583 1.67 -16.68 -13.13
CA HIS A 583 3.02 -16.26 -13.43
C HIS A 583 3.10 -14.75 -13.63
N MET A 584 4.04 -14.12 -12.96
CA MET A 584 4.37 -12.71 -13.13
C MET A 584 5.86 -12.58 -13.39
N PHE A 585 6.22 -11.69 -14.30
CA PHE A 585 7.61 -11.35 -14.55
C PHE A 585 7.73 -9.84 -14.70
N ASN A 586 8.66 -9.24 -13.97
CA ASN A 586 9.00 -7.84 -14.11
C ASN A 586 10.50 -7.73 -14.36
N THR A 587 10.90 -6.82 -15.24
CA THR A 587 12.30 -6.46 -15.43
C THR A 587 12.44 -4.99 -15.73
N THR A 588 13.49 -4.39 -15.22
CA THR A 588 13.90 -3.01 -15.49
C THR A 588 15.36 -3.00 -15.89
N VAL A 589 15.69 -2.26 -16.92
CA VAL A 589 17.06 -1.90 -17.30
C VAL A 589 17.22 -0.40 -17.08
N ASP A 590 18.14 -0.02 -16.21
CA ASP A 590 18.55 1.36 -15.99
C ASP A 590 19.91 1.57 -16.64
N TRP A 591 20.05 2.60 -17.47
CA TRP A 591 21.28 2.95 -18.17
C TRP A 591 21.64 4.42 -17.95
N GLU A 592 22.76 4.64 -17.29
CA GLU A 592 23.39 5.95 -17.15
C GLU A 592 24.22 6.24 -18.42
N VAL A 593 23.61 6.91 -19.38
CA VAL A 593 24.23 7.22 -20.69
C VAL A 593 25.47 8.11 -20.49
N ASN A 594 25.36 9.09 -19.59
CA ASN A 594 26.41 9.96 -19.10
C ASN A 594 25.99 10.62 -17.78
N ASP A 595 26.79 11.50 -17.22
CA ASP A 595 26.56 12.17 -15.93
C ASP A 595 25.26 12.98 -15.86
N THR A 596 24.70 13.35 -16.99
CA THR A 596 23.48 14.19 -17.06
C THR A 596 22.26 13.47 -17.59
N ILE A 597 22.42 12.37 -18.31
CA ILE A 597 21.32 11.62 -18.94
C ILE A 597 21.32 10.19 -18.42
N SER A 598 20.20 9.77 -17.83
CA SER A 598 19.89 8.38 -17.57
C SER A 598 18.60 7.96 -18.28
N THR A 599 18.57 6.72 -18.73
CA THR A 599 17.41 6.12 -19.39
C THR A 599 17.01 4.86 -18.66
N TRP A 600 15.73 4.49 -18.76
CA TRP A 600 15.24 3.25 -18.22
C TRP A 600 14.23 2.59 -19.16
N SER A 601 14.16 1.28 -19.12
CA SER A 601 13.11 0.50 -19.75
C SER A 601 12.54 -0.52 -18.77
N ARG A 602 11.24 -0.78 -18.86
CA ARG A 602 10.55 -1.70 -17.98
C ARG A 602 9.61 -2.61 -18.76
N LEU A 603 9.57 -3.89 -18.39
CA LEU A 603 8.60 -4.86 -18.84
C LEU A 603 7.87 -5.44 -17.64
N ASN A 604 6.55 -5.40 -17.64
CA ASN A 604 5.70 -6.10 -16.71
C ASN A 604 4.83 -7.12 -17.47
N PHE A 605 5.03 -8.38 -17.19
CA PHE A 605 4.22 -9.48 -17.75
C PHE A 605 3.33 -10.10 -16.68
N ARG A 606 2.09 -10.39 -17.04
CA ARG A 606 1.09 -11.10 -16.24
C ARG A 606 0.52 -12.22 -17.09
N SER A 607 0.60 -13.46 -16.61
CA SER A 607 -0.04 -14.60 -17.28
C SER A 607 -1.56 -14.49 -17.23
N LYS A 608 -2.24 -15.35 -17.97
CA LYS A 608 -3.68 -15.53 -17.80
C LYS A 608 -4.00 -15.89 -16.34
N THR A 609 -5.12 -15.40 -15.83
CA THR A 609 -5.67 -15.90 -14.57
C THR A 609 -6.54 -17.12 -14.84
N SER A 610 -6.58 -18.06 -13.89
CA SER A 610 -7.56 -19.16 -13.89
C SER A 610 -8.97 -18.64 -13.61
N GLU A 611 -9.99 -19.50 -13.71
CA GLU A 611 -11.27 -19.26 -13.08
C GLU A 611 -11.04 -19.01 -11.58
N TYR A 612 -11.74 -18.05 -11.01
CA TYR A 612 -11.55 -17.67 -9.62
C TYR A 612 -12.88 -17.46 -8.92
N LEU A 613 -12.88 -17.61 -7.59
CA LEU A 613 -14.04 -17.30 -6.77
C LEU A 613 -14.25 -15.77 -6.74
N SER A 614 -15.36 -15.33 -7.34
CA SER A 614 -15.91 -14.01 -7.13
C SER A 614 -16.61 -13.97 -5.75
N ARG A 615 -17.68 -13.22 -5.58
CA ARG A 615 -18.39 -13.14 -4.29
C ARG A 615 -19.10 -14.46 -3.92
N THR A 616 -19.94 -14.97 -4.80
CA THR A 616 -20.81 -16.15 -4.57
C THR A 616 -20.75 -17.18 -5.68
N SER A 617 -19.95 -16.96 -6.72
CA SER A 617 -19.84 -17.81 -7.91
C SER A 617 -18.44 -17.74 -8.52
N MET A 618 -18.11 -18.74 -9.35
CA MET A 618 -16.89 -18.73 -10.13
C MET A 618 -17.01 -17.76 -11.30
N SER A 619 -16.00 -16.90 -11.47
CA SER A 619 -15.84 -15.99 -12.61
C SER A 619 -14.83 -16.55 -13.60
N LYS A 620 -14.96 -16.19 -14.87
CA LYS A 620 -14.01 -16.58 -15.93
C LYS A 620 -12.63 -15.98 -15.68
N GLY A 621 -11.58 -16.72 -16.05
CA GLY A 621 -10.22 -16.22 -16.07
C GLY A 621 -10.02 -15.08 -17.09
N LYS A 622 -8.97 -14.32 -16.94
CA LYS A 622 -8.59 -13.18 -17.79
C LYS A 622 -7.37 -13.53 -18.63
N PRO A 623 -7.25 -13.00 -19.87
CA PRO A 623 -6.10 -13.24 -20.73
C PRO A 623 -4.80 -12.70 -20.16
N ALA A 624 -3.67 -13.21 -20.63
CA ALA A 624 -2.35 -12.68 -20.34
C ALA A 624 -2.14 -11.31 -21.03
N TYR A 625 -1.27 -10.49 -20.42
CA TYR A 625 -0.83 -9.23 -21.01
C TYR A 625 0.58 -8.85 -20.58
N ALA A 626 1.21 -8.02 -21.39
CA ALA A 626 2.49 -7.39 -21.08
C ALA A 626 2.40 -5.89 -21.32
N MET A 627 3.07 -5.12 -20.46
CA MET A 627 3.26 -3.68 -20.58
C MET A 627 4.73 -3.38 -20.70
N VAL A 628 5.09 -2.54 -21.67
CA VAL A 628 6.45 -2.04 -21.87
C VAL A 628 6.45 -0.54 -21.69
N ASP A 629 7.33 -0.05 -20.84
CA ASP A 629 7.51 1.37 -20.59
C ASP A 629 8.97 1.75 -20.84
N VAL A 630 9.21 2.98 -21.28
CA VAL A 630 10.55 3.55 -21.49
C VAL A 630 10.57 5.00 -21.02
N GLY A 631 11.71 5.44 -20.55
CA GLY A 631 11.86 6.83 -20.16
C GLY A 631 13.29 7.30 -20.03
N MET A 632 13.42 8.59 -19.78
CA MET A 632 14.69 9.29 -19.67
C MET A 632 14.59 10.35 -18.58
N ASN A 633 15.68 10.54 -17.86
CA ASN A 633 15.89 11.67 -16.97
C ASN A 633 17.07 12.48 -17.46
N TYR A 634 16.90 13.80 -17.47
CA TYR A 634 17.93 14.77 -17.83
C TYR A 634 18.19 15.69 -16.65
N ARG A 635 19.39 15.65 -16.09
CA ARG A 635 19.87 16.55 -15.05
C ARG A 635 20.34 17.84 -15.71
N VAL A 636 19.51 18.87 -15.65
CA VAL A 636 19.82 20.20 -16.21
C VAL A 636 20.86 20.91 -15.35
N SER A 637 20.76 20.73 -14.01
CA SER A 637 21.69 21.21 -13.01
C SER A 637 21.55 20.36 -11.75
N ASP A 638 22.31 20.60 -10.69
CA ASP A 638 22.19 19.91 -9.40
C ASP A 638 20.81 20.12 -8.75
N HIS A 639 20.14 21.21 -9.10
CA HIS A 639 18.82 21.58 -8.58
C HIS A 639 17.66 21.18 -9.50
N VAL A 640 17.88 21.00 -10.80
CA VAL A 640 16.79 20.81 -11.78
C VAL A 640 16.98 19.52 -12.55
N GLN A 641 15.97 18.67 -12.51
CA GLN A 641 15.86 17.46 -13.32
C GLN A 641 14.57 17.47 -14.13
N ILE A 642 14.64 17.08 -15.40
CA ILE A 642 13.51 16.85 -16.28
C ILE A 642 13.39 15.35 -16.51
N ALA A 643 12.19 14.82 -16.41
CA ALA A 643 11.86 13.42 -16.69
C ALA A 643 10.88 13.36 -17.86
N ALA A 644 11.10 12.45 -18.81
CA ALA A 644 10.19 12.16 -19.90
C ALA A 644 9.99 10.65 -20.01
N GLY A 645 8.77 10.19 -20.34
CA GLY A 645 8.48 8.76 -20.44
C GLY A 645 7.34 8.45 -21.38
N VAL A 646 7.40 7.27 -21.99
CA VAL A 646 6.30 6.65 -22.74
C VAL A 646 5.91 5.38 -22.01
N TYR A 647 4.70 5.33 -21.49
CA TYR A 647 4.14 4.21 -20.76
C TYR A 647 3.18 3.43 -21.64
N ASN A 648 3.16 2.10 -21.49
CA ASN A 648 2.46 1.19 -22.40
C ASN A 648 2.84 1.44 -23.86
N LEU A 649 4.14 1.40 -24.14
CA LEU A 649 4.74 1.70 -25.47
C LEU A 649 4.08 0.94 -26.62
N LEU A 650 3.63 -0.31 -26.36
CA LEU A 650 3.01 -1.17 -27.37
C LEU A 650 1.49 -0.93 -27.49
N ASP A 651 0.95 0.05 -26.77
CA ASP A 651 -0.49 0.38 -26.74
C ASP A 651 -1.40 -0.83 -26.48
N LYS A 652 -1.01 -1.69 -25.54
CA LYS A 652 -1.82 -2.85 -25.16
C LYS A 652 -3.14 -2.38 -24.57
N GLN A 653 -4.24 -2.71 -25.23
CA GLN A 653 -5.59 -2.38 -24.78
C GLN A 653 -6.06 -3.34 -23.70
N ILE A 654 -6.40 -2.82 -22.52
CA ILE A 654 -6.99 -3.52 -21.39
C ILE A 654 -8.34 -2.87 -21.12
N ASN A 655 -9.41 -3.55 -21.52
CA ASN A 655 -10.77 -3.01 -21.49
C ASN A 655 -11.71 -3.82 -20.59
N GLN A 656 -12.86 -3.22 -20.25
CA GLN A 656 -13.87 -3.77 -19.36
C GLN A 656 -14.40 -5.14 -19.84
N ASP A 657 -14.64 -5.30 -21.13
CA ASP A 657 -15.29 -6.51 -21.68
C ASP A 657 -14.40 -7.75 -21.56
N THR A 658 -13.08 -7.59 -21.75
CA THR A 658 -12.12 -8.69 -21.77
C THR A 658 -11.51 -8.96 -20.39
N TYR A 659 -11.24 -7.89 -19.61
CA TYR A 659 -10.46 -7.96 -18.38
C TYR A 659 -11.27 -7.65 -17.11
N ASP A 660 -12.54 -7.19 -17.21
CA ASP A 660 -13.38 -6.63 -16.13
C ASP A 660 -12.79 -5.37 -15.47
N PHE A 661 -11.82 -4.75 -16.09
CA PHE A 661 -11.24 -3.48 -15.68
C PHE A 661 -10.59 -2.77 -16.87
N VAL A 662 -10.34 -1.48 -16.70
CA VAL A 662 -9.70 -0.63 -17.71
C VAL A 662 -8.34 -0.17 -17.20
N LEU A 663 -7.29 -0.29 -18.03
CA LEU A 663 -6.00 0.38 -17.83
C LEU A 663 -5.76 1.39 -18.93
N ASP A 664 -4.91 2.37 -18.63
CA ASP A 664 -4.51 3.38 -19.62
C ASP A 664 -3.81 2.73 -20.82
N GLY A 665 -4.13 3.19 -22.04
CA GLY A 665 -3.39 2.94 -23.26
C GLY A 665 -2.00 3.57 -23.25
N ARG A 666 -1.41 3.80 -24.44
CA ARG A 666 -0.14 4.53 -24.54
C ARG A 666 -0.32 5.94 -24.02
N ARG A 667 0.63 6.38 -23.20
CA ARG A 667 0.61 7.71 -22.59
C ARG A 667 2.02 8.27 -22.46
N TYR A 668 2.09 9.60 -22.52
CA TYR A 668 3.33 10.38 -22.49
C TYR A 668 3.39 11.16 -21.18
N ASN A 669 4.49 11.04 -20.47
CA ASN A 669 4.74 11.81 -19.24
C ASN A 669 5.85 12.81 -19.47
N LEU A 670 5.68 14.00 -18.90
CA LEU A 670 6.71 15.02 -18.75
C LEU A 670 6.68 15.50 -17.30
N GLY A 671 7.84 15.44 -16.65
CA GLY A 671 8.01 15.85 -15.26
C GLY A 671 9.19 16.80 -15.10
N MET A 672 9.11 17.66 -14.09
CA MET A 672 10.20 18.52 -13.64
C MET A 672 10.31 18.40 -12.12
N THR A 673 11.53 18.20 -11.64
CA THR A 673 11.87 18.20 -10.22
C THR A 673 12.86 19.33 -9.94
N TYR A 674 12.54 20.17 -8.95
CA TYR A 674 13.42 21.19 -8.41
C TYR A 674 13.78 20.86 -6.98
N LYS A 675 15.09 20.85 -6.67
CA LYS A 675 15.63 20.62 -5.32
C LYS A 675 16.40 21.86 -4.87
N PHE A 676 16.30 22.23 -3.63
CA PHE A 676 16.98 23.38 -3.03
C PHE A 676 17.44 23.08 -1.61
#